data_f99fe7b2e3d293c55541e05e9e69f9d9
#
_entry.id   f99fe7b2e3d293c55541e05e9e69f9d9
#
_cell.length_a   1.000
_cell.length_b   1.000
_cell.length_c   1.000
_cell.angle_alpha   90.00
_cell.angle_beta   90.00
_cell.angle_gamma   90.00
#
_symmetry.space_group_name_H-M   'P 1'
#
loop_
_entity.id
_entity.type
_entity.pdbx_description
1 polymer ?
#
loop_
_entity_poly.entity_id
_entity_poly.type
_entity_poly.pdbx_seq_one_letter_code
_entity_poly.pdbx_strand_id
1 'polypeptide(L)'
;NPFNILAVTFTNKAAREMRNRAVDLVGPMAEQITLGTFHSVAAQMLRRHAELVGLKSNFTILDSDDQLRLIKQVMEADGLDLKRWPPRMMLSLFSRWKDKGLTPEKITKSEAGDAVQGRAKSLFKSYQDRLLALNATDFGDLLLHMLTIFNQNSDILDLYQKKLTHIMVDEYQDTNVAQYLWLRLLSSSHKNLCCVGDDDQSIYGWRGAEVGNILKFEHDFPGAEIVRLEENYRSTGHILAAASQLISNNQGRLGKSLFTTDSDGEKIRIAGYWDGSEEARTISSQIESLLKDGQLLSEMAVLVRAGYQTREFEERFIAIGLPYRVVGTRFYERLEIRDALSYLRLVYQQSDDLAFERIINTPRRGLGEATLQLIYKLSRTQNISLFEAAKKLIMSDDLKPQVNRALSKFIDDITRWHSIHLDMQPDALAEIILEESGYVTMWQTHKSPEAPGRLENIKELVTAIGEFETLSGFLEHISLVMDNDTQSTDGEVTLMTLHAAKGLEFDTVFLPGWEEGIFPSQRTLEENGGAGLEEERRLAYVGITRARRKLFISFAANRRIHGLWQSAIPSRFISELPENHLIEEMARGLSIGRIEPVMIGPAETRVGKPGYGPGWDRMAIRTKNSHNTLLDMNNVQVITKEQQSKFTIGDRVFHLKFGMGDVQEIEGDKLDIQFDKAGRKKVIASFVTHK
;
A
#
# COMPACT_ATOMS: atom_id res chain seq x y z
N ASN A 1 -40.18 -10.94 -14.58
CA ASN A 1 -39.76 -10.19 -15.76
C ASN A 1 -38.35 -9.64 -15.53
N PRO A 2 -37.39 -9.88 -16.43
CA PRO A 2 -36.00 -9.40 -16.26
C PRO A 2 -35.88 -7.90 -16.02
N PHE A 3 -36.74 -7.08 -16.59
CA PHE A 3 -36.78 -5.63 -16.34
C PHE A 3 -37.08 -5.22 -14.89
N ASN A 4 -37.60 -6.14 -14.10
CA ASN A 4 -37.92 -5.90 -12.69
C ASN A 4 -36.78 -6.31 -11.73
N ILE A 5 -35.67 -6.77 -12.27
CA ILE A 5 -34.52 -7.24 -11.51
C ILE A 5 -33.42 -6.18 -11.54
N LEU A 6 -32.91 -5.84 -10.36
CA LEU A 6 -31.70 -5.08 -10.16
C LEU A 6 -30.65 -6.02 -9.53
N ALA A 7 -29.47 -6.15 -10.16
CA ALA A 7 -28.35 -6.87 -9.59
C ALA A 7 -27.12 -5.96 -9.55
N VAL A 8 -26.56 -5.75 -8.37
CA VAL A 8 -25.41 -4.86 -8.18
C VAL A 8 -24.27 -5.58 -7.48
N THR A 9 -23.06 -5.24 -7.89
CA THR A 9 -21.80 -5.72 -7.30
C THR A 9 -20.79 -4.59 -7.20
N PHE A 10 -19.60 -4.86 -6.62
CA PHE A 10 -18.60 -3.84 -6.34
C PHE A 10 -17.70 -3.51 -7.53
N THR A 11 -17.34 -4.50 -8.39
CA THR A 11 -16.37 -4.31 -9.47
C THR A 11 -16.97 -4.55 -10.86
N ASN A 12 -16.45 -3.86 -11.88
CA ASN A 12 -16.86 -4.08 -13.27
C ASN A 12 -16.55 -5.49 -13.76
N LYS A 13 -15.48 -6.14 -13.24
CA LYS A 13 -15.15 -7.53 -13.56
C LYS A 13 -16.24 -8.47 -13.04
N ALA A 14 -16.60 -8.34 -11.76
CA ALA A 14 -17.66 -9.13 -11.15
C ALA A 14 -19.01 -8.90 -11.86
N ALA A 15 -19.34 -7.66 -12.21
CA ALA A 15 -20.56 -7.35 -12.96
C ALA A 15 -20.60 -8.04 -14.34
N ARG A 16 -19.47 -8.09 -15.03
CA ARG A 16 -19.35 -8.80 -16.33
C ARG A 16 -19.50 -10.30 -16.17
N GLU A 17 -18.83 -10.89 -15.18
CA GLU A 17 -18.93 -12.31 -14.89
C GLU A 17 -20.36 -12.72 -14.50
N MET A 18 -20.99 -11.95 -13.61
CA MET A 18 -22.38 -12.15 -13.21
C MET A 18 -23.32 -12.08 -14.42
N ARG A 19 -23.10 -11.16 -15.35
CA ARG A 19 -23.88 -11.04 -16.59
C ARG A 19 -23.71 -12.29 -17.46
N ASN A 20 -22.48 -12.75 -17.68
CA ASN A 20 -22.21 -13.95 -18.48
C ASN A 20 -22.89 -15.17 -17.88
N ARG A 21 -22.76 -15.39 -16.57
CA ARG A 21 -23.44 -16.50 -15.88
C ARG A 21 -24.97 -16.40 -15.95
N ALA A 22 -25.51 -15.19 -15.85
CA ALA A 22 -26.96 -15.00 -16.00
C ALA A 22 -27.43 -15.35 -17.43
N VAL A 23 -26.65 -14.99 -18.46
CA VAL A 23 -26.93 -15.36 -19.86
C VAL A 23 -26.85 -16.89 -20.05
N ASP A 24 -25.86 -17.54 -19.45
CA ASP A 24 -25.72 -19.02 -19.51
C ASP A 24 -26.90 -19.73 -18.84
N LEU A 25 -27.46 -19.17 -17.75
CA LEU A 25 -28.55 -19.77 -17.00
C LEU A 25 -29.95 -19.55 -17.63
N VAL A 26 -30.23 -18.35 -18.10
CA VAL A 26 -31.58 -17.95 -18.55
C VAL A 26 -31.64 -17.44 -20.00
N GLY A 27 -30.53 -17.53 -20.70
CA GLY A 27 -30.40 -17.12 -22.10
C GLY A 27 -30.37 -15.60 -22.32
N PRO A 28 -30.56 -15.11 -23.55
CA PRO A 28 -30.42 -13.69 -23.94
C PRO A 28 -31.35 -12.74 -23.18
N MET A 29 -32.41 -13.25 -22.55
CA MET A 29 -33.29 -12.42 -21.72
C MET A 29 -32.57 -11.81 -20.51
N ALA A 30 -31.43 -12.39 -20.07
CA ALA A 30 -30.62 -11.85 -19.00
C ALA A 30 -30.04 -10.44 -19.33
N GLU A 31 -29.90 -10.08 -20.60
CA GLU A 31 -29.43 -8.76 -21.02
C GLU A 31 -30.37 -7.63 -20.61
N GLN A 32 -31.65 -7.95 -20.34
CA GLN A 32 -32.68 -7.01 -19.91
C GLN A 32 -32.65 -6.72 -18.40
N ILE A 33 -31.87 -7.50 -17.63
CA ILE A 33 -31.65 -7.26 -16.20
C ILE A 33 -30.83 -5.98 -16.02
N THR A 34 -31.27 -5.12 -15.10
CA THR A 34 -30.44 -3.98 -14.69
C THR A 34 -29.26 -4.50 -13.84
N LEU A 35 -28.13 -4.78 -14.51
CA LEU A 35 -26.96 -5.40 -13.88
C LEU A 35 -25.72 -4.53 -14.08
N GLY A 36 -25.01 -4.22 -12.98
CA GLY A 36 -23.81 -3.39 -13.02
C GLY A 36 -23.20 -3.15 -11.65
N THR A 37 -22.25 -2.21 -11.58
CA THR A 37 -21.76 -1.70 -10.29
C THR A 37 -22.75 -0.66 -9.74
N PHE A 38 -22.72 -0.42 -8.42
CA PHE A 38 -23.52 0.63 -7.78
C PHE A 38 -23.44 1.96 -8.53
N HIS A 39 -22.22 2.41 -8.83
CA HIS A 39 -22.00 3.68 -9.52
C HIS A 39 -22.50 3.69 -10.96
N SER A 40 -22.35 2.59 -11.71
CA SER A 40 -22.81 2.53 -13.09
C SER A 40 -24.34 2.58 -13.18
N VAL A 41 -25.02 1.90 -12.27
CA VAL A 41 -26.49 1.91 -12.20
C VAL A 41 -26.99 3.28 -11.72
N ALA A 42 -26.36 3.85 -10.67
CA ALA A 42 -26.69 5.19 -10.19
C ALA A 42 -26.50 6.25 -11.28
N ALA A 43 -25.44 6.18 -12.07
CA ALA A 43 -25.20 7.10 -13.19
C ALA A 43 -26.32 6.99 -14.26
N GLN A 44 -26.74 5.77 -14.59
CA GLN A 44 -27.84 5.55 -15.53
C GLN A 44 -29.18 6.13 -15.03
N MET A 45 -29.46 5.97 -13.74
CA MET A 45 -30.66 6.55 -13.12
C MET A 45 -30.55 8.08 -13.07
N LEU A 46 -29.41 8.61 -12.64
CA LEU A 46 -29.15 10.03 -12.52
C LEU A 46 -29.30 10.75 -13.88
N ARG A 47 -28.81 10.15 -14.98
CA ARG A 47 -28.97 10.75 -16.33
C ARG A 47 -30.42 10.95 -16.73
N ARG A 48 -31.35 10.13 -16.22
CA ARG A 48 -32.79 10.24 -16.52
C ARG A 48 -33.51 11.32 -15.71
N HIS A 49 -32.93 11.74 -14.59
CA HIS A 49 -33.52 12.66 -13.62
C HIS A 49 -32.56 13.78 -13.22
N ALA A 50 -31.59 14.07 -14.07
CA ALA A 50 -30.49 15.00 -13.78
C ALA A 50 -30.98 16.43 -13.44
N GLU A 51 -32.06 16.85 -14.10
CA GLU A 51 -32.66 18.16 -13.92
C GLU A 51 -33.18 18.40 -12.49
N LEU A 52 -33.58 17.34 -11.76
CA LEU A 52 -34.04 17.46 -10.38
C LEU A 52 -32.98 17.87 -9.38
N VAL A 53 -31.70 17.71 -9.76
CA VAL A 53 -30.54 18.15 -8.96
C VAL A 53 -29.73 19.26 -9.65
N GLY A 54 -30.30 19.92 -10.65
CA GLY A 54 -29.69 21.04 -11.37
C GLY A 54 -28.62 20.66 -12.40
N LEU A 55 -28.54 19.37 -12.77
CA LEU A 55 -27.66 18.87 -13.83
C LEU A 55 -28.43 18.71 -15.15
N LYS A 56 -27.73 18.71 -16.26
CA LYS A 56 -28.26 18.26 -17.55
C LYS A 56 -27.97 16.75 -17.73
N SER A 57 -28.78 16.04 -18.51
CA SER A 57 -28.63 14.58 -18.73
C SER A 57 -27.27 14.17 -19.31
N ASN A 58 -26.57 15.08 -19.99
CA ASN A 58 -25.24 14.89 -20.58
C ASN A 58 -24.10 15.33 -19.66
N PHE A 59 -24.28 15.35 -18.35
CA PHE A 59 -23.24 15.73 -17.39
C PHE A 59 -21.96 14.89 -17.55
N THR A 60 -20.82 15.50 -17.23
CA THR A 60 -19.51 14.87 -17.22
C THR A 60 -19.20 14.29 -15.84
N ILE A 61 -18.65 13.08 -15.80
CA ILE A 61 -18.13 12.48 -14.56
C ILE A 61 -16.64 12.78 -14.50
N LEU A 62 -16.24 13.57 -13.51
CA LEU A 62 -14.84 13.97 -13.34
C LEU A 62 -14.00 12.83 -12.80
N ASP A 63 -12.82 12.65 -13.38
CA ASP A 63 -11.79 11.80 -12.80
C ASP A 63 -11.08 12.45 -11.60
N SER A 64 -10.17 11.71 -10.96
CA SER A 64 -9.47 12.18 -9.76
C SER A 64 -8.59 13.42 -10.00
N ASP A 65 -8.02 13.57 -11.20
CA ASP A 65 -7.16 14.68 -11.54
C ASP A 65 -7.98 15.94 -11.81
N ASP A 66 -9.10 15.83 -12.49
CA ASP A 66 -10.04 16.92 -12.71
C ASP A 66 -10.69 17.38 -11.42
N GLN A 67 -11.07 16.47 -10.53
CA GLN A 67 -11.55 16.80 -9.18
C GLN A 67 -10.48 17.58 -8.40
N LEU A 68 -9.22 17.15 -8.47
CA LEU A 68 -8.12 17.82 -7.78
C LEU A 68 -7.87 19.24 -8.32
N ARG A 69 -7.98 19.43 -9.65
CA ARG A 69 -7.88 20.76 -10.28
C ARG A 69 -9.01 21.67 -9.81
N LEU A 70 -10.23 21.13 -9.80
CA LEU A 70 -11.42 21.90 -9.40
C LEU A 70 -11.34 22.33 -7.93
N ILE A 71 -11.02 21.41 -7.03
CA ILE A 71 -10.92 21.75 -5.60
C ILE A 71 -9.80 22.73 -5.32
N LYS A 72 -8.68 22.63 -6.06
CA LYS A 72 -7.60 23.62 -5.97
C LYS A 72 -8.08 25.02 -6.34
N GLN A 73 -8.83 25.16 -7.45
CA GLN A 73 -9.41 26.44 -7.86
C GLN A 73 -10.37 27.01 -6.81
N VAL A 74 -11.22 26.16 -6.23
CA VAL A 74 -12.15 26.57 -5.16
C VAL A 74 -11.40 27.06 -3.93
N MET A 75 -10.35 26.38 -3.52
CA MET A 75 -9.53 26.76 -2.35
C MET A 75 -8.74 28.06 -2.60
N GLU A 76 -8.20 28.24 -3.81
CA GLU A 76 -7.51 29.47 -4.21
C GLU A 76 -8.47 30.66 -4.23
N ALA A 77 -9.68 30.49 -4.75
CA ALA A 77 -10.72 31.52 -4.76
C ALA A 77 -11.16 31.92 -3.34
N ASP A 78 -11.12 30.97 -2.40
CA ASP A 78 -11.44 31.20 -0.98
C ASP A 78 -10.23 31.72 -0.16
N GLY A 79 -9.10 32.01 -0.82
CA GLY A 79 -7.90 32.58 -0.21
C GLY A 79 -7.13 31.64 0.73
N LEU A 80 -7.22 30.32 0.52
CA LEU A 80 -6.55 29.34 1.36
C LEU A 80 -5.10 29.10 0.95
N ASP A 81 -4.23 28.95 1.92
CA ASP A 81 -2.86 28.49 1.70
C ASP A 81 -2.84 27.00 1.39
N LEU A 82 -2.59 26.65 0.12
CA LEU A 82 -2.56 25.27 -0.38
C LEU A 82 -1.39 24.47 0.17
N LYS A 83 -0.33 25.10 0.71
CA LYS A 83 0.76 24.40 1.38
C LYS A 83 0.34 23.92 2.76
N ARG A 84 -0.41 24.76 3.49
CA ARG A 84 -0.94 24.41 4.80
C ARG A 84 -2.13 23.45 4.71
N TRP A 85 -2.98 23.62 3.70
CA TRP A 85 -4.19 22.82 3.47
C TRP A 85 -4.16 22.21 2.08
N PRO A 86 -3.55 21.03 1.91
CA PRO A 86 -3.42 20.44 0.59
C PRO A 86 -4.77 20.06 -0.02
N PRO A 87 -5.03 20.35 -1.30
CA PRO A 87 -6.29 20.04 -1.97
C PRO A 87 -6.72 18.57 -1.89
N ARG A 88 -5.77 17.65 -1.91
CA ARG A 88 -6.06 16.19 -1.80
C ARG A 88 -6.62 15.80 -0.44
N MET A 89 -6.20 16.45 0.63
CA MET A 89 -6.79 16.25 1.96
C MET A 89 -8.28 16.61 1.95
N MET A 90 -8.62 17.73 1.29
CA MET A 90 -10.02 18.14 1.15
C MET A 90 -10.81 17.18 0.27
N LEU A 91 -10.22 16.72 -0.84
CA LEU A 91 -10.85 15.72 -1.70
C LEU A 91 -11.15 14.43 -0.92
N SER A 92 -10.20 13.93 -0.13
CA SER A 92 -10.41 12.77 0.72
C SER A 92 -11.50 13.00 1.78
N LEU A 93 -11.57 14.19 2.37
CA LEU A 93 -12.61 14.54 3.33
C LEU A 93 -13.99 14.58 2.67
N PHE A 94 -14.10 15.20 1.49
CA PHE A 94 -15.36 15.29 0.74
C PHE A 94 -15.83 13.90 0.27
N SER A 95 -14.91 13.05 -0.21
CA SER A 95 -15.23 11.67 -0.55
C SER A 95 -15.82 10.91 0.64
N ARG A 96 -15.20 11.01 1.83
CA ARG A 96 -15.73 10.39 3.05
C ARG A 96 -17.11 10.90 3.44
N TRP A 97 -17.41 12.19 3.25
CA TRP A 97 -18.75 12.71 3.50
C TRP A 97 -19.77 12.17 2.50
N LYS A 98 -19.38 12.09 1.21
CA LYS A 98 -20.23 11.50 0.18
C LYS A 98 -20.49 10.02 0.40
N ASP A 99 -19.47 9.25 0.79
CA ASP A 99 -19.60 7.83 1.16
C ASP A 99 -20.55 7.61 2.34
N LYS A 100 -20.68 8.62 3.23
CA LYS A 100 -21.67 8.64 4.31
C LYS A 100 -23.04 9.19 3.91
N GLY A 101 -23.25 9.56 2.65
CA GLY A 101 -24.48 10.16 2.17
C GLY A 101 -24.76 11.57 2.71
N LEU A 102 -23.70 12.31 3.08
CA LEU A 102 -23.81 13.65 3.67
C LEU A 102 -23.69 14.72 2.58
N THR A 103 -24.77 15.50 2.42
CA THR A 103 -24.74 16.74 1.64
C THR A 103 -24.13 17.87 2.49
N PRO A 104 -23.68 19.00 1.89
CA PRO A 104 -23.15 20.12 2.67
C PRO A 104 -24.06 20.59 3.82
N GLU A 105 -25.38 20.52 3.65
CA GLU A 105 -26.36 20.93 4.65
C GLU A 105 -26.40 19.97 5.85
N LYS A 106 -26.23 18.66 5.61
CA LYS A 106 -26.31 17.61 6.62
C LYS A 106 -25.06 17.47 7.47
N ILE A 107 -23.93 18.08 7.08
CA ILE A 107 -22.68 18.01 7.83
C ILE A 107 -22.81 18.76 9.15
N THR A 108 -22.63 18.05 10.26
CA THR A 108 -22.61 18.58 11.61
C THR A 108 -21.26 19.22 11.96
N LYS A 109 -21.22 20.02 13.03
CA LYS A 109 -19.95 20.62 13.51
C LYS A 109 -18.95 19.55 13.96
N SER A 110 -19.42 18.45 14.52
CA SER A 110 -18.56 17.33 14.94
C SER A 110 -17.93 16.61 13.75
N GLU A 111 -18.64 16.44 12.65
CA GLU A 111 -18.13 15.82 11.41
C GLU A 111 -17.18 16.73 10.63
N ALA A 112 -17.46 18.04 10.64
CA ALA A 112 -16.57 19.04 10.01
C ALA A 112 -15.25 19.19 10.80
N GLY A 113 -15.31 19.04 12.12
CA GLY A 113 -14.17 19.28 13.01
C GLY A 113 -13.57 20.68 12.78
N ASP A 114 -12.31 20.85 13.19
CA ASP A 114 -11.54 22.09 12.95
C ASP A 114 -10.83 22.11 11.60
N ALA A 115 -11.18 21.18 10.69
CA ALA A 115 -10.56 21.09 9.39
C ALA A 115 -10.70 22.43 8.65
N VAL A 116 -9.55 22.94 8.16
CA VAL A 116 -9.44 24.24 7.47
C VAL A 116 -10.02 25.39 8.32
N GLN A 117 -9.73 25.38 9.64
CA GLN A 117 -10.24 26.40 10.58
C GLN A 117 -11.78 26.49 10.59
N GLY A 118 -12.45 25.33 10.51
CA GLY A 118 -13.91 25.24 10.49
C GLY A 118 -14.58 25.56 9.15
N ARG A 119 -13.80 25.84 8.08
CA ARG A 119 -14.32 26.22 6.75
C ARG A 119 -14.55 25.05 5.80
N ALA A 120 -14.26 23.82 6.21
CA ALA A 120 -14.38 22.63 5.36
C ALA A 120 -15.80 22.44 4.78
N LYS A 121 -16.83 22.71 5.58
CA LYS A 121 -18.24 22.64 5.15
C LYS A 121 -18.56 23.66 4.05
N SER A 122 -18.13 24.92 4.19
CA SER A 122 -18.35 25.95 3.18
C SER A 122 -17.59 25.65 1.89
N LEU A 123 -16.38 25.13 2.00
CA LEU A 123 -15.60 24.70 0.83
C LEU A 123 -16.26 23.53 0.10
N PHE A 124 -16.82 22.57 0.84
CA PHE A 124 -17.56 21.48 0.22
C PHE A 124 -18.77 22.02 -0.54
N LYS A 125 -19.50 22.97 0.04
CA LYS A 125 -20.61 23.63 -0.68
C LYS A 125 -20.12 24.33 -1.95
N SER A 126 -19.06 25.15 -1.85
CA SER A 126 -18.49 25.82 -3.02
C SER A 126 -18.01 24.85 -4.10
N TYR A 127 -17.47 23.70 -3.71
CA TYR A 127 -17.08 22.63 -4.62
C TYR A 127 -18.28 22.04 -5.34
N GLN A 128 -19.39 21.74 -4.61
CA GLN A 128 -20.63 21.24 -5.20
C GLN A 128 -21.29 22.28 -6.14
N ASP A 129 -21.35 23.54 -5.72
CA ASP A 129 -21.89 24.62 -6.56
C ASP A 129 -21.08 24.76 -7.87
N ARG A 130 -19.74 24.57 -7.79
CA ARG A 130 -18.88 24.63 -8.97
C ARG A 130 -19.08 23.42 -9.90
N LEU A 131 -19.25 22.23 -9.36
CA LEU A 131 -19.60 21.03 -10.15
C LEU A 131 -20.90 21.26 -10.94
N LEU A 132 -21.94 21.75 -10.27
CA LEU A 132 -23.22 22.06 -10.91
C LEU A 132 -23.06 23.09 -12.03
N ALA A 133 -22.30 24.17 -11.78
CA ALA A 133 -22.06 25.22 -12.79
C ALA A 133 -21.32 24.69 -14.03
N LEU A 134 -20.49 23.66 -13.87
CA LEU A 134 -19.77 22.99 -14.96
C LEU A 134 -20.58 21.87 -15.63
N ASN A 135 -21.81 21.63 -15.18
CA ASN A 135 -22.58 20.43 -15.55
C ASN A 135 -21.76 19.15 -15.38
N ALA A 136 -21.12 19.01 -14.23
CA ALA A 136 -20.25 17.90 -13.87
C ALA A 136 -20.62 17.29 -12.53
N THR A 137 -20.19 16.08 -12.31
CA THR A 137 -20.34 15.31 -11.07
C THR A 137 -19.07 14.49 -10.84
N ASP A 138 -18.78 14.10 -9.62
CA ASP A 138 -17.75 13.09 -9.36
C ASP A 138 -18.41 11.74 -9.01
N PHE A 139 -17.57 10.70 -8.79
CA PHE A 139 -18.08 9.36 -8.51
C PHE A 139 -18.94 9.29 -7.25
N GLY A 140 -18.56 9.98 -6.17
CA GLY A 140 -19.35 10.00 -4.93
C GLY A 140 -20.70 10.69 -5.10
N ASP A 141 -20.76 11.70 -5.96
CA ASP A 141 -22.00 12.42 -6.24
C ASP A 141 -23.05 11.58 -6.97
N LEU A 142 -22.65 10.57 -7.75
CA LEU A 142 -23.60 9.71 -8.46
C LEU A 142 -24.62 9.10 -7.49
N LEU A 143 -24.15 8.60 -6.36
CA LEU A 143 -25.03 8.05 -5.31
C LEU A 143 -25.66 9.15 -4.46
N LEU A 144 -24.90 10.19 -4.11
CA LEU A 144 -25.39 11.30 -3.29
C LEU A 144 -26.55 12.04 -3.96
N HIS A 145 -26.49 12.30 -5.27
CA HIS A 145 -27.58 12.90 -6.03
C HIS A 145 -28.78 11.97 -6.12
N MET A 146 -28.59 10.66 -6.32
CA MET A 146 -29.70 9.71 -6.31
C MET A 146 -30.39 9.65 -4.95
N LEU A 147 -29.63 9.67 -3.83
CA LEU A 147 -30.18 9.78 -2.48
C LEU A 147 -30.97 11.08 -2.30
N THR A 148 -30.50 12.19 -2.85
CA THR A 148 -31.18 13.49 -2.80
C THR A 148 -32.50 13.43 -3.58
N ILE A 149 -32.48 12.91 -4.81
CA ILE A 149 -33.68 12.75 -5.65
C ILE A 149 -34.73 11.90 -4.94
N PHE A 150 -34.36 10.72 -4.44
CA PHE A 150 -35.26 9.81 -3.78
C PHE A 150 -35.88 10.35 -2.48
N ASN A 151 -35.12 11.16 -1.74
CA ASN A 151 -35.63 11.79 -0.52
C ASN A 151 -36.54 13.01 -0.78
N GLN A 152 -36.33 13.72 -1.90
CA GLN A 152 -37.09 14.93 -2.23
C GLN A 152 -38.27 14.67 -3.16
N ASN A 153 -38.27 13.58 -3.95
CA ASN A 153 -39.23 13.28 -4.97
C ASN A 153 -39.78 11.84 -4.77
N SER A 154 -40.84 11.73 -3.96
CA SER A 154 -41.43 10.43 -3.64
C SER A 154 -42.00 9.70 -4.86
N ASP A 155 -42.50 10.44 -5.85
CA ASP A 155 -43.04 9.89 -7.11
C ASP A 155 -41.92 9.17 -7.92
N ILE A 156 -40.71 9.71 -7.93
CA ILE A 156 -39.56 9.07 -8.59
C ILE A 156 -39.13 7.81 -7.82
N LEU A 157 -39.07 7.89 -6.48
CA LEU A 157 -38.79 6.72 -5.65
C LEU A 157 -39.81 5.61 -5.89
N ASP A 158 -41.12 5.94 -5.86
CA ASP A 158 -42.22 5.02 -6.12
C ASP A 158 -42.12 4.37 -7.51
N LEU A 159 -41.73 5.14 -8.55
CA LEU A 159 -41.49 4.63 -9.89
C LEU A 159 -40.45 3.51 -9.89
N TYR A 160 -39.29 3.72 -9.23
CA TYR A 160 -38.24 2.71 -9.17
C TYR A 160 -38.59 1.54 -8.27
N GLN A 161 -39.29 1.74 -7.16
CA GLN A 161 -39.78 0.67 -6.30
C GLN A 161 -40.77 -0.25 -7.00
N LYS A 162 -41.69 0.31 -7.78
CA LYS A 162 -42.62 -0.46 -8.60
C LYS A 162 -41.96 -1.18 -9.76
N LYS A 163 -40.88 -0.61 -10.31
CA LYS A 163 -40.14 -1.20 -11.42
C LYS A 163 -39.19 -2.28 -10.94
N LEU A 164 -38.39 -2.02 -9.93
CA LEU A 164 -37.29 -2.88 -9.46
C LEU A 164 -37.78 -3.70 -8.25
N THR A 165 -38.62 -4.67 -8.49
CA THR A 165 -39.27 -5.45 -7.42
C THR A 165 -38.37 -6.57 -6.86
N HIS A 166 -37.24 -6.87 -7.49
CA HIS A 166 -36.25 -7.86 -7.04
C HIS A 166 -34.89 -7.22 -7.06
N ILE A 167 -34.28 -7.04 -5.88
CA ILE A 167 -32.98 -6.41 -5.74
C ILE A 167 -32.00 -7.47 -5.21
N MET A 168 -30.90 -7.66 -5.93
CA MET A 168 -29.81 -8.58 -5.58
C MET A 168 -28.53 -7.82 -5.41
N VAL A 169 -27.80 -8.09 -4.33
CA VAL A 169 -26.54 -7.41 -3.99
C VAL A 169 -25.49 -8.46 -3.69
N ASP A 170 -24.40 -8.39 -4.41
CA ASP A 170 -23.21 -9.20 -4.18
C ASP A 170 -22.13 -8.38 -3.44
N GLU A 171 -21.26 -9.05 -2.68
CA GLU A 171 -20.19 -8.44 -1.87
C GLU A 171 -20.74 -7.35 -0.92
N TYR A 172 -21.87 -7.62 -0.25
CA TYR A 172 -22.57 -6.62 0.57
C TYR A 172 -21.70 -6.03 1.69
N GLN A 173 -20.72 -6.76 2.22
CA GLN A 173 -19.78 -6.31 3.24
C GLN A 173 -18.84 -5.18 2.77
N ASP A 174 -18.73 -4.97 1.46
CA ASP A 174 -17.89 -3.90 0.90
C ASP A 174 -18.68 -2.61 0.63
N THR A 175 -19.98 -2.59 0.97
CA THR A 175 -20.83 -1.41 0.75
C THR A 175 -20.47 -0.28 1.73
N ASN A 176 -20.47 0.96 1.21
CA ASN A 176 -20.42 2.17 2.04
C ASN A 176 -21.83 2.59 2.49
N VAL A 177 -21.91 3.58 3.38
CA VAL A 177 -23.20 4.05 3.94
C VAL A 177 -24.13 4.61 2.85
N ALA A 178 -23.61 5.33 1.86
CA ALA A 178 -24.44 5.86 0.78
C ALA A 178 -25.08 4.76 -0.07
N GLN A 179 -24.33 3.69 -0.38
CA GLN A 179 -24.82 2.50 -1.09
C GLN A 179 -25.89 1.77 -0.26
N TYR A 180 -25.63 1.58 1.03
CA TYR A 180 -26.58 1.01 1.97
C TYR A 180 -27.90 1.82 2.01
N LEU A 181 -27.84 3.15 2.16
CA LEU A 181 -29.01 4.02 2.18
C LEU A 181 -29.80 3.97 0.87
N TRP A 182 -29.08 3.90 -0.27
CA TRP A 182 -29.70 3.78 -1.59
C TRP A 182 -30.48 2.49 -1.74
N LEU A 183 -29.91 1.35 -1.32
CA LEU A 183 -30.61 0.06 -1.30
C LEU A 183 -31.83 0.07 -0.38
N ARG A 184 -31.67 0.65 0.81
CA ARG A 184 -32.75 0.74 1.80
C ARG A 184 -33.95 1.54 1.28
N LEU A 185 -33.70 2.66 0.58
CA LEU A 185 -34.78 3.43 -0.06
C LEU A 185 -35.46 2.64 -1.15
N LEU A 186 -34.70 2.02 -2.06
CA LEU A 186 -35.28 1.25 -3.17
C LEU A 186 -36.12 0.05 -2.70
N SER A 187 -35.71 -0.63 -1.64
CA SER A 187 -36.38 -1.83 -1.12
C SER A 187 -37.50 -1.54 -0.12
N SER A 188 -37.66 -0.29 0.34
CA SER A 188 -38.52 0.03 1.48
C SER A 188 -40.00 -0.34 1.29
N SER A 189 -40.54 -0.33 0.06
CA SER A 189 -41.94 -0.65 -0.23
C SER A 189 -42.23 -2.15 -0.30
N HIS A 190 -41.31 -2.93 -0.90
CA HIS A 190 -41.56 -4.36 -1.17
C HIS A 190 -40.70 -5.29 -0.35
N LYS A 191 -39.61 -4.79 0.29
CA LYS A 191 -38.67 -5.53 1.12
C LYS A 191 -38.04 -6.78 0.46
N ASN A 192 -38.10 -6.87 -0.86
CA ASN A 192 -37.56 -7.98 -1.62
C ASN A 192 -36.13 -7.67 -2.02
N LEU A 193 -35.23 -7.82 -1.04
CA LEU A 193 -33.80 -7.56 -1.13
C LEU A 193 -33.06 -8.82 -0.75
N CYS A 194 -32.24 -9.34 -1.65
CA CYS A 194 -31.34 -10.46 -1.40
C CYS A 194 -29.89 -9.93 -1.40
N CYS A 195 -29.22 -9.97 -0.25
CA CYS A 195 -27.84 -9.59 -0.10
C CYS A 195 -26.97 -10.82 0.13
N VAL A 196 -25.92 -10.97 -0.65
CA VAL A 196 -24.89 -11.98 -0.46
C VAL A 196 -23.60 -11.29 -0.03
N GLY A 197 -22.94 -11.86 0.98
CA GLY A 197 -21.72 -11.28 1.48
C GLY A 197 -21.04 -12.14 2.54
N ASP A 198 -19.81 -11.80 2.82
CA ASP A 198 -18.96 -12.46 3.81
C ASP A 198 -18.22 -11.40 4.62
N ASP A 199 -18.62 -11.17 5.88
CA ASP A 199 -18.01 -10.21 6.79
C ASP A 199 -16.51 -10.49 7.01
N ASP A 200 -16.09 -11.75 6.94
CA ASP A 200 -14.69 -12.16 7.03
C ASP A 200 -13.85 -11.76 5.79
N GLN A 201 -14.49 -11.34 4.69
CA GLN A 201 -13.84 -10.85 3.48
C GLN A 201 -13.98 -9.32 3.28
N SER A 202 -14.37 -8.57 4.32
CA SER A 202 -14.40 -7.10 4.27
C SER A 202 -12.99 -6.53 4.39
N ILE A 203 -12.40 -6.15 3.25
CA ILE A 203 -11.01 -5.68 3.12
C ILE A 203 -10.86 -4.33 2.40
N TYR A 204 -11.96 -3.58 2.27
CA TYR A 204 -12.00 -2.27 1.60
C TYR A 204 -12.43 -1.12 2.54
N GLY A 205 -12.16 -1.25 3.86
CA GLY A 205 -12.41 -0.19 4.84
C GLY A 205 -11.69 1.11 4.47
N TRP A 206 -10.48 1.03 3.94
CA TRP A 206 -9.70 2.16 3.43
C TRP A 206 -10.36 2.88 2.22
N ARG A 207 -11.34 2.25 1.54
CA ARG A 207 -12.19 2.83 0.48
C ARG A 207 -13.57 3.27 1.00
N GLY A 208 -13.78 3.31 2.30
CA GLY A 208 -15.05 3.70 2.89
C GLY A 208 -16.08 2.58 3.04
N ALA A 209 -15.70 1.31 2.80
CA ALA A 209 -16.56 0.17 3.12
C ALA A 209 -16.85 0.14 4.63
N GLU A 210 -18.09 -0.18 4.98
CA GLU A 210 -18.56 -0.21 6.37
C GLU A 210 -19.06 -1.63 6.70
N VAL A 211 -18.21 -2.44 7.32
CA VAL A 211 -18.58 -3.82 7.73
C VAL A 211 -19.80 -3.84 8.64
N GLY A 212 -20.07 -2.75 9.36
CA GLY A 212 -21.27 -2.57 10.17
C GLY A 212 -22.57 -2.75 9.40
N ASN A 213 -22.58 -2.52 8.08
CA ASN A 213 -23.79 -2.69 7.25
C ASN A 213 -24.26 -4.14 7.21
N ILE A 214 -23.34 -5.11 7.05
CA ILE A 214 -23.70 -6.53 7.04
C ILE A 214 -23.99 -7.03 8.47
N LEU A 215 -23.23 -6.57 9.47
CA LEU A 215 -23.41 -6.98 10.86
C LEU A 215 -24.76 -6.53 11.44
N LYS A 216 -25.33 -5.43 10.95
CA LYS A 216 -26.61 -4.88 11.41
C LYS A 216 -27.79 -5.23 10.51
N PHE A 217 -27.60 -6.11 9.51
CA PHE A 217 -28.59 -6.37 8.48
C PHE A 217 -29.95 -6.80 9.05
N GLU A 218 -30.00 -7.73 10.00
CA GLU A 218 -31.23 -8.21 10.65
C GLU A 218 -31.94 -7.11 11.44
N HIS A 219 -31.18 -6.23 12.09
CA HIS A 219 -31.74 -5.07 12.78
C HIS A 219 -32.36 -4.06 11.79
N ASP A 220 -31.69 -3.81 10.67
CA ASP A 220 -32.08 -2.81 9.69
C ASP A 220 -33.20 -3.30 8.76
N PHE A 221 -33.31 -4.63 8.57
CA PHE A 221 -34.35 -5.31 7.80
C PHE A 221 -35.08 -6.36 8.68
N PRO A 222 -35.95 -5.92 9.61
CA PRO A 222 -36.62 -6.84 10.52
C PRO A 222 -37.43 -7.90 9.77
N GLY A 223 -37.22 -9.16 10.14
CA GLY A 223 -37.86 -10.32 9.50
C GLY A 223 -37.09 -10.84 8.27
N ALA A 224 -35.89 -10.37 8.02
CA ALA A 224 -35.01 -10.95 7.01
C ALA A 224 -34.65 -12.39 7.37
N GLU A 225 -34.69 -13.27 6.38
CA GLU A 225 -34.18 -14.64 6.52
C GLU A 225 -32.68 -14.65 6.30
N ILE A 226 -31.93 -15.16 7.28
CA ILE A 226 -30.48 -15.29 7.20
C ILE A 226 -30.11 -16.75 6.94
N VAL A 227 -29.63 -17.00 5.72
CA VAL A 227 -29.13 -18.32 5.31
C VAL A 227 -27.61 -18.31 5.33
N ARG A 228 -27.01 -19.21 6.12
CA ARG A 228 -25.57 -19.41 6.15
C ARG A 228 -25.17 -20.50 5.18
N LEU A 229 -24.32 -20.14 4.21
CA LEU A 229 -23.70 -21.10 3.30
C LEU A 229 -22.39 -21.58 3.96
N GLU A 230 -22.44 -22.67 4.68
CA GLU A 230 -21.33 -23.16 5.50
C GLU A 230 -20.50 -24.26 4.81
N GLU A 231 -21.04 -24.88 3.75
CA GLU A 231 -20.28 -25.83 2.94
C GLU A 231 -19.33 -25.12 1.99
N ASN A 232 -18.03 -25.32 2.16
CA ASN A 232 -16.99 -24.80 1.30
C ASN A 232 -16.57 -25.88 0.29
N TYR A 233 -16.70 -25.57 -0.98
CA TYR A 233 -16.32 -26.45 -2.11
C TYR A 233 -15.01 -26.05 -2.78
N ARG A 234 -14.38 -24.94 -2.33
CA ARG A 234 -13.16 -24.41 -2.95
C ARG A 234 -11.90 -25.04 -2.39
N SER A 235 -11.76 -25.05 -1.08
CA SER A 235 -10.50 -25.35 -0.38
C SER A 235 -10.59 -26.69 0.34
N THR A 236 -9.47 -27.42 0.37
CA THR A 236 -9.31 -28.65 1.14
C THR A 236 -9.41 -28.40 2.65
N GLY A 237 -9.60 -29.48 3.44
CA GLY A 237 -9.87 -29.41 4.87
C GLY A 237 -8.79 -28.70 5.67
N HIS A 238 -7.50 -28.95 5.39
CA HIS A 238 -6.41 -28.28 6.10
C HIS A 238 -6.36 -26.76 5.86
N ILE A 239 -6.60 -26.31 4.63
CA ILE A 239 -6.64 -24.89 4.29
C ILE A 239 -7.82 -24.22 4.98
N LEU A 240 -8.99 -24.84 4.95
CA LEU A 240 -10.20 -24.31 5.55
C LEU A 240 -10.09 -24.21 7.07
N ALA A 241 -9.53 -25.22 7.73
CA ALA A 241 -9.29 -25.21 9.18
C ALA A 241 -8.35 -24.08 9.60
N ALA A 242 -7.27 -23.86 8.85
CA ALA A 242 -6.33 -22.77 9.11
C ALA A 242 -6.97 -21.39 8.93
N ALA A 243 -7.73 -21.19 7.85
CA ALA A 243 -8.44 -19.95 7.62
C ALA A 243 -9.48 -19.66 8.72
N SER A 244 -10.24 -20.68 9.12
CA SER A 244 -11.27 -20.58 10.18
C SER A 244 -10.66 -20.26 11.54
N GLN A 245 -9.54 -20.88 11.92
CA GLN A 245 -8.85 -20.62 13.17
C GLN A 245 -8.27 -19.19 13.19
N LEU A 246 -7.62 -18.77 12.12
CA LEU A 246 -7.07 -17.42 12.00
C LEU A 246 -8.14 -16.36 12.20
N ILE A 247 -9.24 -16.45 11.43
CA ILE A 247 -10.27 -15.41 11.44
C ILE A 247 -11.09 -15.40 12.75
N SER A 248 -11.10 -16.52 13.50
CA SER A 248 -11.80 -16.60 14.79
C SER A 248 -11.26 -15.63 15.85
N ASN A 249 -10.04 -15.11 15.67
CA ASN A 249 -9.44 -14.11 16.55
C ASN A 249 -10.02 -12.69 16.35
N ASN A 250 -10.83 -12.44 15.32
CA ASN A 250 -11.57 -11.19 15.17
C ASN A 250 -12.83 -11.19 16.06
N GLN A 251 -13.14 -10.06 16.70
CA GLN A 251 -14.25 -9.96 17.65
C GLN A 251 -15.58 -9.58 16.98
N GLY A 252 -15.56 -8.70 15.98
CA GLY A 252 -16.76 -8.18 15.32
C GLY A 252 -17.20 -9.05 14.13
N ARG A 253 -17.70 -10.29 14.37
CA ARG A 253 -18.10 -11.25 13.33
C ARG A 253 -19.51 -11.76 13.52
N LEU A 254 -20.20 -12.06 12.40
CA LEU A 254 -21.47 -12.80 12.43
C LEU A 254 -21.29 -14.25 12.87
N GLY A 255 -20.08 -14.80 12.68
CA GLY A 255 -19.74 -16.18 12.96
C GLY A 255 -20.38 -17.17 11.99
N LYS A 256 -19.55 -18.11 11.50
CA LYS A 256 -19.96 -19.24 10.68
C LYS A 256 -19.02 -20.41 10.94
N SER A 257 -19.50 -21.62 10.74
CA SER A 257 -18.72 -22.85 10.88
C SER A 257 -18.52 -23.46 9.51
N LEU A 258 -17.50 -23.01 8.79
CA LEU A 258 -17.21 -23.56 7.47
C LEU A 258 -16.73 -25.00 7.57
N PHE A 259 -17.31 -25.87 6.76
CA PHE A 259 -16.88 -27.26 6.59
C PHE A 259 -16.75 -27.58 5.11
N THR A 260 -16.00 -28.62 4.79
CA THR A 260 -15.89 -29.15 3.43
C THR A 260 -16.17 -30.66 3.43
N THR A 261 -16.81 -31.12 2.36
CA THR A 261 -16.98 -32.54 2.07
C THR A 261 -15.82 -33.12 1.24
N ASP A 262 -14.92 -32.25 0.79
CA ASP A 262 -13.71 -32.65 0.09
C ASP A 262 -12.68 -33.25 1.07
N SER A 263 -11.61 -33.87 0.53
CA SER A 263 -10.52 -34.42 1.32
C SER A 263 -9.81 -33.38 2.16
N ASP A 264 -9.12 -33.80 3.22
CA ASP A 264 -8.28 -32.89 4.02
C ASP A 264 -7.16 -32.24 3.19
N GLY A 265 -6.72 -32.90 2.10
CA GLY A 265 -5.69 -32.40 1.21
C GLY A 265 -4.28 -32.43 1.80
N GLU A 266 -3.36 -31.65 1.22
CA GLU A 266 -2.02 -31.47 1.77
C GLU A 266 -2.04 -30.44 2.91
N LYS A 267 -1.24 -30.68 3.95
CA LYS A 267 -1.02 -29.69 5.02
C LYS A 267 -0.34 -28.44 4.47
N ILE A 268 -0.65 -27.32 5.08
CA ILE A 268 -0.06 -26.03 4.74
C ILE A 268 1.44 -26.06 5.08
N ARG A 269 2.28 -25.63 4.15
CA ARG A 269 3.73 -25.53 4.38
C ARG A 269 4.08 -24.11 4.82
N ILE A 270 4.76 -24.02 5.97
CA ILE A 270 5.31 -22.75 6.47
C ILE A 270 6.82 -22.84 6.38
N ALA A 271 7.43 -21.93 5.63
CA ALA A 271 8.87 -21.89 5.41
C ALA A 271 9.50 -20.60 5.91
N GLY A 272 10.62 -20.72 6.62
CA GLY A 272 11.45 -19.60 7.03
C GLY A 272 12.74 -19.55 6.22
N TYR A 273 13.06 -18.41 5.63
CA TYR A 273 14.25 -18.16 4.82
C TYR A 273 15.15 -17.10 5.47
N TRP A 274 16.42 -17.04 5.06
CA TRP A 274 17.33 -16.03 5.59
C TRP A 274 17.07 -14.63 5.06
N ASP A 275 16.69 -14.54 3.78
CA ASP A 275 16.37 -13.27 3.12
C ASP A 275 15.32 -13.44 2.01
N GLY A 276 14.85 -12.30 1.47
CA GLY A 276 13.83 -12.28 0.42
C GLY A 276 14.28 -12.88 -0.90
N SER A 277 15.57 -12.79 -1.21
CA SER A 277 16.16 -13.38 -2.41
C SER A 277 16.13 -14.91 -2.35
N GLU A 278 16.44 -15.49 -1.17
CA GLU A 278 16.32 -16.94 -0.93
C GLU A 278 14.85 -17.38 -0.99
N GLU A 279 13.94 -16.58 -0.40
CA GLU A 279 12.50 -16.81 -0.48
C GLU A 279 12.02 -16.88 -1.94
N ALA A 280 12.34 -15.86 -2.76
CA ALA A 280 11.96 -15.81 -4.16
C ALA A 280 12.57 -16.96 -4.99
N ARG A 281 13.82 -17.33 -4.72
CA ARG A 281 14.52 -18.43 -5.37
C ARG A 281 13.86 -19.77 -5.05
N THR A 282 13.53 -20.01 -3.78
CA THR A 282 12.93 -21.27 -3.37
C THR A 282 11.50 -21.41 -3.90
N ILE A 283 10.68 -20.36 -3.82
CA ILE A 283 9.33 -20.35 -4.40
C ILE A 283 9.39 -20.61 -5.90
N SER A 284 10.32 -19.97 -6.63
CA SER A 284 10.49 -20.22 -8.06
C SER A 284 10.80 -21.66 -8.37
N SER A 285 11.71 -22.29 -7.59
CA SER A 285 12.07 -23.69 -7.76
C SER A 285 10.92 -24.64 -7.42
N GLN A 286 10.08 -24.30 -6.45
CA GLN A 286 8.85 -25.03 -6.14
C GLN A 286 7.83 -24.96 -7.29
N ILE A 287 7.66 -23.77 -7.91
CA ILE A 287 6.80 -23.57 -9.09
C ILE A 287 7.29 -24.45 -10.24
N GLU A 288 8.61 -24.45 -10.53
CA GLU A 288 9.19 -25.30 -11.57
C GLU A 288 9.02 -26.79 -11.29
N SER A 289 9.10 -27.20 -10.01
CA SER A 289 8.84 -28.60 -9.62
C SER A 289 7.39 -28.98 -9.87
N LEU A 290 6.44 -28.14 -9.45
CA LEU A 290 5.01 -28.37 -9.65
C LEU A 290 4.64 -28.39 -11.13
N LEU A 291 5.28 -27.58 -11.95
CA LEU A 291 5.12 -27.60 -13.41
C LEU A 291 5.61 -28.95 -14.00
N LYS A 292 6.76 -29.45 -13.53
CA LYS A 292 7.27 -30.78 -13.94
C LYS A 292 6.35 -31.93 -13.51
N ASP A 293 5.65 -31.75 -12.39
CA ASP A 293 4.64 -32.69 -11.90
C ASP A 293 3.29 -32.57 -12.65
N GLY A 294 3.22 -31.71 -13.67
CA GLY A 294 2.07 -31.55 -14.58
C GLY A 294 1.04 -30.51 -14.14
N GLN A 295 1.34 -29.68 -13.15
CA GLN A 295 0.44 -28.62 -12.73
C GLN A 295 0.60 -27.39 -13.66
N LEU A 296 -0.52 -26.77 -14.09
CA LEU A 296 -0.48 -25.61 -14.98
C LEU A 296 -0.01 -24.34 -14.26
N LEU A 297 0.81 -23.54 -14.90
CA LEU A 297 1.26 -22.24 -14.36
C LEU A 297 0.08 -21.29 -14.10
N SER A 298 -0.95 -21.32 -14.96
CA SER A 298 -2.17 -20.50 -14.81
C SER A 298 -2.97 -20.81 -13.52
N GLU A 299 -2.75 -21.97 -12.91
CA GLU A 299 -3.36 -22.40 -11.65
C GLU A 299 -2.48 -22.14 -10.43
N MET A 300 -1.37 -21.39 -10.62
CA MET A 300 -0.46 -20.99 -9.55
C MET A 300 -0.45 -19.48 -9.38
N ALA A 301 -0.44 -19.01 -8.13
CA ALA A 301 -0.35 -17.59 -7.82
C ALA A 301 0.63 -17.31 -6.68
N VAL A 302 1.37 -16.19 -6.81
CA VAL A 302 2.15 -15.60 -5.73
C VAL A 302 1.41 -14.33 -5.29
N LEU A 303 0.95 -14.30 -4.05
CA LEU A 303 0.14 -13.21 -3.49
C LEU A 303 0.92 -12.46 -2.43
N VAL A 304 1.26 -11.21 -2.71
CA VAL A 304 2.03 -10.34 -1.82
C VAL A 304 1.16 -9.32 -1.10
N ARG A 305 1.59 -8.84 0.07
CA ARG A 305 0.85 -7.80 0.81
C ARG A 305 0.94 -6.44 0.14
N ALA A 306 2.10 -6.07 -0.34
CA ALA A 306 2.37 -4.77 -0.94
C ALA A 306 3.03 -4.92 -2.31
N GLY A 307 2.73 -3.94 -3.19
CA GLY A 307 3.20 -4.00 -4.57
C GLY A 307 4.72 -4.00 -4.73
N TYR A 308 5.49 -3.38 -3.82
CA TYR A 308 6.95 -3.38 -3.92
C TYR A 308 7.56 -4.78 -3.80
N GLN A 309 6.91 -5.68 -3.05
CA GLN A 309 7.38 -7.06 -2.89
C GLN A 309 7.41 -7.87 -4.19
N THR A 310 6.73 -7.42 -5.26
CA THR A 310 6.73 -8.15 -6.54
C THR A 310 8.09 -8.14 -7.23
N ARG A 311 8.95 -7.14 -6.98
CA ARG A 311 10.24 -6.97 -7.66
C ARG A 311 11.13 -8.22 -7.58
N GLU A 312 11.37 -8.74 -6.38
CA GLU A 312 12.26 -9.89 -6.18
C GLU A 312 11.76 -11.12 -6.96
N PHE A 313 10.43 -11.30 -7.03
CA PHE A 313 9.82 -12.38 -7.82
C PHE A 313 9.90 -12.11 -9.31
N GLU A 314 9.60 -10.89 -9.76
CA GLU A 314 9.68 -10.49 -11.16
C GLU A 314 11.09 -10.70 -11.71
N GLU A 315 12.12 -10.20 -11.02
CA GLU A 315 13.52 -10.36 -11.39
C GLU A 315 13.92 -11.85 -11.43
N ARG A 316 13.51 -12.62 -10.42
CA ARG A 316 13.82 -14.04 -10.38
C ARG A 316 13.14 -14.82 -11.52
N PHE A 317 11.87 -14.56 -11.79
CA PHE A 317 11.12 -15.22 -12.87
C PHE A 317 11.74 -14.93 -14.23
N ILE A 318 12.15 -13.67 -14.46
CA ILE A 318 12.86 -13.29 -15.68
C ILE A 318 14.19 -14.02 -15.78
N ALA A 319 14.99 -14.04 -14.72
CA ALA A 319 16.31 -14.67 -14.71
C ALA A 319 16.28 -16.16 -15.05
N ILE A 320 15.20 -16.87 -14.70
CA ILE A 320 15.04 -18.31 -15.02
C ILE A 320 14.14 -18.57 -16.23
N GLY A 321 13.60 -17.53 -16.86
CA GLY A 321 12.68 -17.66 -17.99
C GLY A 321 11.31 -18.23 -17.65
N LEU A 322 10.85 -18.08 -16.38
CA LEU A 322 9.53 -18.55 -15.95
C LEU A 322 8.46 -17.57 -16.42
N PRO A 323 7.46 -18.00 -17.23
CA PRO A 323 6.39 -17.11 -17.67
C PRO A 323 5.51 -16.64 -16.52
N TYR A 324 5.28 -15.34 -16.43
CA TYR A 324 4.43 -14.76 -15.40
C TYR A 324 3.67 -13.53 -15.88
N ARG A 325 2.56 -13.22 -15.22
CA ARG A 325 1.81 -11.97 -15.40
C ARG A 325 1.62 -11.26 -14.07
N VAL A 326 1.79 -9.95 -14.08
CA VAL A 326 1.46 -9.11 -12.93
C VAL A 326 0.06 -8.54 -13.10
N VAL A 327 -0.79 -8.74 -12.08
CA VAL A 327 -2.10 -8.06 -12.05
C VAL A 327 -1.88 -6.65 -11.54
N GLY A 328 -1.86 -5.71 -12.45
CA GLY A 328 -1.45 -4.32 -12.24
C GLY A 328 -0.33 -3.95 -13.22
N THR A 329 0.55 -3.07 -12.78
CA THR A 329 1.72 -2.65 -13.56
C THR A 329 2.97 -3.33 -13.02
N ARG A 330 3.80 -3.89 -13.90
CA ARG A 330 5.13 -4.44 -13.54
C ARG A 330 5.95 -3.41 -12.77
N PHE A 331 6.84 -3.85 -11.88
CA PHE A 331 7.55 -2.95 -10.99
C PHE A 331 8.26 -1.81 -11.74
N TYR A 332 9.06 -2.13 -12.75
CA TYR A 332 9.84 -1.15 -13.51
C TYR A 332 9.01 -0.30 -14.49
N GLU A 333 7.77 -0.67 -14.77
CA GLU A 333 6.83 0.09 -15.61
C GLU A 333 6.01 1.12 -14.81
N ARG A 334 6.04 1.07 -13.48
CA ARG A 334 5.30 2.02 -12.62
C ARG A 334 5.76 3.44 -12.87
N LEU A 335 4.81 4.36 -12.82
CA LEU A 335 5.05 5.79 -13.12
C LEU A 335 6.23 6.34 -12.32
N GLU A 336 6.22 6.15 -11.01
CA GLU A 336 7.23 6.65 -10.09
C GLU A 336 8.61 6.02 -10.31
N ILE A 337 8.64 4.77 -10.75
CA ILE A 337 9.89 4.06 -11.07
C ILE A 337 10.43 4.54 -12.42
N ARG A 338 9.59 4.67 -13.44
CA ARG A 338 10.00 5.19 -14.74
C ARG A 338 10.55 6.62 -14.66
N ASP A 339 9.96 7.47 -13.80
CA ASP A 339 10.46 8.82 -13.56
C ASP A 339 11.84 8.78 -12.90
N ALA A 340 11.99 7.96 -11.83
CA ALA A 340 13.27 7.78 -11.14
C ALA A 340 14.36 7.21 -12.07
N LEU A 341 14.04 6.19 -12.86
CA LEU A 341 14.94 5.63 -13.88
C LEU A 341 15.34 6.68 -14.93
N SER A 342 14.44 7.56 -15.31
CA SER A 342 14.75 8.61 -16.28
C SER A 342 15.74 9.63 -15.71
N TYR A 343 15.71 9.93 -14.40
CA TYR A 343 16.78 10.70 -13.75
C TYR A 343 18.12 10.00 -13.86
N LEU A 344 18.20 8.73 -13.53
CA LEU A 344 19.44 7.94 -13.55
C LEU A 344 19.97 7.81 -14.99
N ARG A 345 19.09 7.57 -15.96
CA ARG A 345 19.45 7.50 -17.38
C ARG A 345 20.02 8.82 -17.89
N LEU A 346 19.39 9.94 -17.56
CA LEU A 346 19.88 11.25 -17.99
C LEU A 346 21.22 11.63 -17.31
N VAL A 347 21.43 11.21 -16.06
CA VAL A 347 22.71 11.38 -15.37
C VAL A 347 23.79 10.52 -16.02
N TYR A 348 23.48 9.28 -16.37
CA TYR A 348 24.42 8.39 -17.06
C TYR A 348 24.70 8.86 -18.49
N GLN A 349 23.66 9.19 -19.24
CA GLN A 349 23.73 9.62 -20.65
C GLN A 349 22.99 10.93 -20.86
N GLN A 350 23.70 12.06 -20.86
CA GLN A 350 23.12 13.39 -21.00
C GLN A 350 22.42 13.63 -22.38
N SER A 351 22.68 12.77 -23.36
CA SER A 351 22.01 12.82 -24.68
C SER A 351 20.72 12.01 -24.76
N ASP A 352 20.21 11.48 -23.62
CA ASP A 352 18.93 10.77 -23.58
C ASP A 352 17.76 11.76 -23.58
N ASP A 353 17.29 12.10 -24.78
CA ASP A 353 16.21 13.07 -24.98
C ASP A 353 14.88 12.62 -24.37
N LEU A 354 14.58 11.31 -24.39
CA LEU A 354 13.34 10.77 -23.81
C LEU A 354 13.35 10.89 -22.29
N ALA A 355 14.49 10.60 -21.67
CA ALA A 355 14.66 10.79 -20.24
C ALA A 355 14.57 12.28 -19.84
N PHE A 356 15.19 13.15 -20.65
CA PHE A 356 15.11 14.61 -20.45
C PHE A 356 13.67 15.11 -20.49
N GLU A 357 12.90 14.78 -21.53
CA GLU A 357 11.50 15.18 -21.69
C GLU A 357 10.64 14.75 -20.49
N ARG A 358 10.88 13.55 -20.01
CA ARG A 358 10.10 12.98 -18.92
C ARG A 358 10.30 13.72 -17.59
N ILE A 359 11.53 14.12 -17.26
CA ILE A 359 11.86 14.62 -15.92
C ILE A 359 12.07 16.13 -15.84
N ILE A 360 12.21 16.84 -16.96
CA ILE A 360 12.50 18.27 -16.96
C ILE A 360 11.51 19.09 -16.09
N ASN A 361 10.26 18.67 -16.01
CA ASN A 361 9.21 19.30 -15.21
C ASN A 361 8.56 18.37 -14.18
N THR A 362 9.24 17.29 -13.82
CA THR A 362 8.87 16.33 -12.78
C THR A 362 9.99 16.23 -11.73
N PRO A 363 9.88 16.85 -10.54
CA PRO A 363 8.81 17.73 -10.01
C PRO A 363 8.60 19.01 -10.81
N ARG A 364 7.46 19.65 -10.60
CA ARG A 364 7.13 20.91 -11.31
C ARG A 364 8.14 22.00 -11.02
N ARG A 365 8.85 22.49 -12.06
CA ARG A 365 9.85 23.56 -12.00
C ARG A 365 9.37 24.87 -12.62
N GLY A 366 8.11 24.92 -13.10
CA GLY A 366 7.58 26.08 -13.79
C GLY A 366 8.08 26.24 -15.22
N LEU A 367 8.63 25.18 -15.80
CA LEU A 367 9.05 25.13 -17.20
C LEU A 367 7.81 24.77 -18.04
N GLY A 368 7.18 25.81 -18.63
CA GLY A 368 5.96 25.65 -19.42
C GLY A 368 6.23 25.15 -20.84
N GLU A 369 5.14 24.80 -21.53
CA GLU A 369 5.17 24.27 -22.91
C GLU A 369 5.96 25.19 -23.86
N ALA A 370 5.84 26.51 -23.75
CA ALA A 370 6.59 27.45 -24.59
C ALA A 370 8.10 27.29 -24.45
N THR A 371 8.61 27.01 -23.25
CA THR A 371 10.04 26.77 -23.02
C THR A 371 10.50 25.46 -23.65
N LEU A 372 9.70 24.41 -23.53
CA LEU A 372 9.96 23.13 -24.16
C LEU A 372 10.01 23.26 -25.68
N GLN A 373 9.10 24.01 -26.27
CA GLN A 373 9.08 24.25 -27.72
C GLN A 373 10.34 25.02 -28.20
N LEU A 374 10.86 25.94 -27.40
CA LEU A 374 12.13 26.61 -27.73
C LEU A 374 13.30 25.61 -27.71
N ILE A 375 13.36 24.74 -26.69
CA ILE A 375 14.40 23.70 -26.60
C ILE A 375 14.31 22.75 -27.81
N TYR A 376 13.11 22.24 -28.15
CA TYR A 376 12.90 21.38 -29.32
C TYR A 376 13.31 22.06 -30.64
N LYS A 377 12.94 23.34 -30.81
CA LYS A 377 13.30 24.08 -32.02
C LYS A 377 14.81 24.21 -32.13
N LEU A 378 15.51 24.56 -31.05
CA LEU A 378 16.95 24.71 -31.03
C LEU A 378 17.67 23.37 -31.29
N SER A 379 17.22 22.31 -30.59
CA SER A 379 17.73 20.95 -30.81
C SER A 379 17.65 20.51 -32.29
N ARG A 380 16.48 20.65 -32.90
CA ARG A 380 16.26 20.29 -34.32
C ARG A 380 17.07 21.17 -35.26
N THR A 381 17.15 22.48 -35.00
CA THR A 381 17.87 23.40 -35.92
C THR A 381 19.38 23.16 -35.92
N GLN A 382 19.93 22.76 -34.77
CA GLN A 382 21.37 22.55 -34.60
C GLN A 382 21.78 21.06 -34.59
N ASN A 383 20.80 20.15 -34.68
CA ASN A 383 20.99 18.70 -34.58
C ASN A 383 21.81 18.27 -33.36
N ILE A 384 21.40 18.77 -32.20
CA ILE A 384 21.99 18.47 -30.88
C ILE A 384 20.94 17.91 -29.94
N SER A 385 21.36 17.27 -28.83
CA SER A 385 20.43 16.73 -27.82
C SER A 385 19.65 17.85 -27.15
N LEU A 386 18.49 17.50 -26.53
CA LEU A 386 17.67 18.46 -25.79
C LEU A 386 18.44 19.05 -24.61
N PHE A 387 19.31 18.27 -23.97
CA PHE A 387 20.16 18.72 -22.88
C PHE A 387 21.15 19.82 -23.35
N GLU A 388 21.84 19.60 -24.46
CA GLU A 388 22.75 20.58 -25.05
C GLU A 388 22.00 21.81 -25.58
N ALA A 389 20.81 21.64 -26.15
CA ALA A 389 19.96 22.74 -26.57
C ALA A 389 19.54 23.59 -25.35
N ALA A 390 19.17 22.95 -24.23
CA ALA A 390 18.84 23.64 -22.98
C ALA A 390 20.05 24.45 -22.43
N LYS A 391 21.28 23.87 -22.45
CA LYS A 391 22.51 24.58 -22.07
C LYS A 391 22.72 25.84 -22.90
N LYS A 392 22.56 25.75 -24.22
CA LYS A 392 22.70 26.91 -25.10
C LYS A 392 21.62 27.97 -24.88
N LEU A 393 20.39 27.52 -24.63
CA LEU A 393 19.26 28.41 -24.39
C LEU A 393 19.42 29.22 -23.10
N ILE A 394 20.01 28.60 -22.04
CA ILE A 394 20.36 29.30 -20.77
C ILE A 394 21.30 30.48 -21.01
N MET A 395 22.24 30.36 -21.98
CA MET A 395 23.21 31.40 -22.32
C MET A 395 22.64 32.49 -23.21
N SER A 396 21.41 32.35 -23.67
CA SER A 396 20.71 33.38 -24.48
C SER A 396 19.76 34.20 -23.61
N ASP A 397 19.38 35.38 -24.10
CA ASP A 397 18.40 36.25 -23.46
C ASP A 397 16.94 35.89 -23.81
N ASP A 398 16.70 34.75 -24.45
CA ASP A 398 15.37 34.32 -24.91
C ASP A 398 14.44 33.84 -23.78
N LEU A 399 14.99 33.55 -22.60
CA LEU A 399 14.23 33.08 -21.45
C LEU A 399 13.93 34.14 -20.43
N LYS A 400 12.72 34.10 -19.83
CA LYS A 400 12.41 34.92 -18.67
C LYS A 400 13.33 34.57 -17.50
N PRO A 401 13.77 35.57 -16.67
CA PRO A 401 14.77 35.32 -15.61
C PRO A 401 14.42 34.21 -14.63
N GLN A 402 13.13 33.99 -14.33
CA GLN A 402 12.67 32.94 -13.44
C GLN A 402 12.79 31.55 -14.10
N VAL A 403 12.43 31.46 -15.38
CA VAL A 403 12.51 30.24 -16.18
C VAL A 403 13.97 29.86 -16.41
N ASN A 404 14.81 30.86 -16.74
CA ASN A 404 16.26 30.65 -16.92
C ASN A 404 16.88 30.09 -15.63
N ARG A 405 16.60 30.68 -14.44
CA ARG A 405 17.12 30.15 -13.17
C ARG A 405 16.67 28.71 -12.88
N ALA A 406 15.42 28.37 -13.16
CA ALA A 406 14.91 27.01 -12.94
C ALA A 406 15.57 26.00 -13.89
N LEU A 407 15.73 26.38 -15.16
CA LEU A 407 16.39 25.54 -16.15
C LEU A 407 17.89 25.40 -15.86
N SER A 408 18.59 26.49 -15.53
CA SER A 408 20.00 26.46 -15.13
C SER A 408 20.23 25.51 -13.96
N LYS A 409 19.43 25.66 -12.88
CA LYS A 409 19.55 24.77 -11.74
C LYS A 409 19.39 23.30 -12.13
N PHE A 410 18.42 22.97 -12.95
CA PHE A 410 18.20 21.58 -13.41
C PHE A 410 19.39 21.05 -14.21
N ILE A 411 19.93 21.85 -15.15
CA ILE A 411 21.11 21.47 -15.96
C ILE A 411 22.37 21.35 -15.10
N ASP A 412 22.57 22.25 -14.16
CA ASP A 412 23.72 22.24 -13.25
C ASP A 412 23.68 21.02 -12.33
N ASP A 413 22.51 20.67 -11.79
CA ASP A 413 22.32 19.48 -10.97
C ASP A 413 22.63 18.20 -11.75
N ILE A 414 22.07 18.02 -12.96
CA ILE A 414 22.39 16.86 -13.83
C ILE A 414 23.89 16.79 -14.17
N THR A 415 24.50 17.93 -14.48
CA THR A 415 25.95 18.00 -14.80
C THR A 415 26.79 17.60 -13.60
N ARG A 416 26.44 18.06 -12.42
CA ARG A 416 27.14 17.73 -11.17
C ARG A 416 27.00 16.25 -10.83
N TRP A 417 25.80 15.68 -10.89
CA TRP A 417 25.59 14.25 -10.65
C TRP A 417 26.33 13.39 -11.70
N HIS A 418 26.33 13.82 -12.96
CA HIS A 418 27.13 13.16 -13.98
C HIS A 418 28.62 13.18 -13.66
N SER A 419 29.16 14.26 -13.08
CA SER A 419 30.59 14.35 -12.76
C SER A 419 31.03 13.41 -11.62
N ILE A 420 30.10 13.00 -10.75
CA ILE A 420 30.39 12.16 -9.56
C ILE A 420 29.92 10.70 -9.73
N HIS A 421 29.22 10.37 -10.82
CA HIS A 421 28.55 9.07 -10.94
C HIS A 421 29.50 7.86 -11.00
N LEU A 422 30.76 8.05 -11.40
CA LEU A 422 31.79 7.00 -11.42
C LEU A 422 32.50 6.83 -10.09
N ASP A 423 32.44 7.84 -9.22
CA ASP A 423 33.16 7.87 -7.95
C ASP A 423 32.29 7.46 -6.75
N MET A 424 31.00 7.22 -6.98
CA MET A 424 30.04 6.89 -5.94
C MET A 424 29.42 5.51 -6.15
N GLN A 425 28.99 4.88 -5.04
CA GLN A 425 28.17 3.69 -5.11
C GLN A 425 26.81 4.03 -5.77
N PRO A 426 26.28 3.15 -6.63
CA PRO A 426 25.08 3.46 -7.43
C PRO A 426 23.84 3.78 -6.60
N ASP A 427 23.62 3.11 -5.47
CA ASP A 427 22.51 3.36 -4.55
C ASP A 427 22.63 4.72 -3.85
N ALA A 428 23.81 5.05 -3.35
CA ALA A 428 24.07 6.35 -2.72
C ALA A 428 23.91 7.50 -3.74
N LEU A 429 24.33 7.30 -4.97
CA LEU A 429 24.11 8.26 -6.06
C LEU A 429 22.61 8.42 -6.37
N ALA A 430 21.87 7.32 -6.47
CA ALA A 430 20.44 7.35 -6.73
C ALA A 430 19.66 8.08 -5.62
N GLU A 431 20.02 7.83 -4.36
CA GLU A 431 19.42 8.51 -3.21
C GLU A 431 19.64 10.02 -3.29
N ILE A 432 20.88 10.47 -3.53
CA ILE A 432 21.21 11.89 -3.70
C ILE A 432 20.42 12.52 -4.84
N ILE A 433 20.37 11.87 -6.01
CA ILE A 433 19.66 12.38 -7.18
C ILE A 433 18.15 12.55 -6.86
N LEU A 434 17.53 11.54 -6.27
CA LEU A 434 16.09 11.55 -5.99
C LEU A 434 15.69 12.51 -4.87
N GLU A 435 16.57 12.73 -3.88
CA GLU A 435 16.36 13.73 -2.83
C GLU A 435 16.59 15.16 -3.34
N GLU A 436 17.75 15.45 -3.92
CA GLU A 436 18.12 16.81 -4.33
C GLU A 436 17.30 17.33 -5.50
N SER A 437 16.83 16.43 -6.40
CA SER A 437 15.87 16.79 -7.45
C SER A 437 14.52 17.23 -6.89
N GLY A 438 14.24 16.94 -5.62
CA GLY A 438 12.96 17.15 -4.97
C GLY A 438 11.92 16.07 -5.31
N TYR A 439 12.31 14.97 -5.99
CA TYR A 439 11.38 13.92 -6.42
C TYR A 439 10.79 13.15 -5.23
N VAL A 440 11.62 12.77 -4.26
CA VAL A 440 11.16 12.14 -3.00
C VAL A 440 10.27 13.10 -2.23
N THR A 441 10.69 14.37 -2.07
CA THR A 441 9.89 15.41 -1.39
C THR A 441 8.53 15.62 -2.07
N MET A 442 8.47 15.56 -3.40
CA MET A 442 7.21 15.64 -4.15
C MET A 442 6.24 14.53 -3.70
N TRP A 443 6.69 13.28 -3.59
CA TRP A 443 5.85 12.17 -3.14
C TRP A 443 5.56 12.21 -1.64
N GLN A 444 6.48 12.65 -0.79
CA GLN A 444 6.25 12.84 0.65
C GLN A 444 5.16 13.88 0.93
N THR A 445 5.13 14.95 0.14
CA THR A 445 4.12 16.00 0.25
C THR A 445 2.83 15.69 -0.52
N HIS A 446 2.87 14.64 -1.35
CA HIS A 446 1.76 14.22 -2.18
C HIS A 446 0.75 13.42 -1.34
N LYS A 447 -0.45 13.96 -1.16
CA LYS A 447 -1.47 13.41 -0.24
C LYS A 447 -2.45 12.43 -0.90
N SER A 448 -2.06 11.74 -1.97
CA SER A 448 -2.89 10.63 -2.47
C SER A 448 -2.74 9.42 -1.57
N PRO A 449 -3.76 8.56 -1.45
CA PRO A 449 -3.68 7.28 -0.75
C PRO A 449 -2.54 6.39 -1.26
N GLU A 450 -2.15 6.56 -2.52
CA GLU A 450 -1.11 5.80 -3.21
C GLU A 450 0.32 6.32 -2.95
N ALA A 451 0.47 7.58 -2.53
CA ALA A 451 1.79 8.21 -2.39
C ALA A 451 2.74 7.46 -1.45
N PRO A 452 2.30 6.93 -0.29
CA PRO A 452 3.18 6.11 0.55
C PRO A 452 3.66 4.84 -0.15
N GLY A 453 2.77 4.13 -0.86
CA GLY A 453 3.16 2.96 -1.63
C GLY A 453 4.14 3.28 -2.76
N ARG A 454 4.01 4.46 -3.39
CA ARG A 454 4.99 4.94 -4.39
C ARG A 454 6.33 5.28 -3.77
N LEU A 455 6.36 5.85 -2.56
CA LEU A 455 7.60 6.06 -1.82
C LEU A 455 8.27 4.74 -1.45
N GLU A 456 7.50 3.72 -1.06
CA GLU A 456 8.03 2.37 -0.83
C GLU A 456 8.62 1.78 -2.12
N ASN A 457 7.95 1.95 -3.25
CA ASN A 457 8.47 1.52 -4.55
C ASN A 457 9.81 2.24 -4.89
N ILE A 458 9.92 3.55 -4.63
CA ILE A 458 11.15 4.30 -4.87
C ILE A 458 12.29 3.80 -3.96
N LYS A 459 12.00 3.53 -2.69
CA LYS A 459 12.99 2.96 -1.76
C LYS A 459 13.45 1.58 -2.19
N GLU A 460 12.52 0.76 -2.65
CA GLU A 460 12.81 -0.56 -3.19
C GLU A 460 13.68 -0.47 -4.45
N LEU A 461 13.44 0.52 -5.33
CA LEU A 461 14.32 0.79 -6.46
C LEU A 461 15.75 1.13 -6.01
N VAL A 462 15.92 1.99 -5.02
CA VAL A 462 17.26 2.34 -4.48
C VAL A 462 17.96 1.10 -3.90
N THR A 463 17.19 0.24 -3.21
CA THR A 463 17.69 -1.04 -2.71
C THR A 463 18.19 -1.95 -3.84
N ALA A 464 17.39 -2.06 -4.92
CA ALA A 464 17.75 -2.85 -6.11
C ALA A 464 19.04 -2.34 -6.78
N ILE A 465 19.17 -1.03 -6.91
CA ILE A 465 20.37 -0.39 -7.49
C ILE A 465 21.64 -0.78 -6.71
N GLY A 466 21.56 -0.88 -5.38
CA GLY A 466 22.69 -1.26 -4.53
C GLY A 466 23.14 -2.72 -4.65
N GLU A 467 22.46 -3.55 -5.45
CA GLU A 467 22.89 -4.91 -5.80
C GLU A 467 23.91 -4.92 -6.95
N PHE A 468 24.11 -3.78 -7.60
CA PHE A 468 24.98 -3.63 -8.76
C PHE A 468 26.24 -2.82 -8.42
N GLU A 469 27.37 -3.21 -8.98
CA GLU A 469 28.64 -2.49 -8.79
C GLU A 469 28.67 -1.13 -9.51
N THR A 470 27.90 -1.00 -10.61
CA THR A 470 27.88 0.22 -11.43
C THR A 470 26.46 0.59 -11.85
N LEU A 471 26.22 1.90 -12.02
CA LEU A 471 24.94 2.40 -12.55
C LEU A 471 24.66 1.89 -13.97
N SER A 472 25.68 1.75 -14.81
CA SER A 472 25.53 1.20 -16.16
C SER A 472 25.04 -0.25 -16.15
N GLY A 473 25.64 -1.09 -15.28
CA GLY A 473 25.23 -2.49 -15.14
C GLY A 473 23.76 -2.63 -14.70
N PHE A 474 23.34 -1.77 -13.79
CA PHE A 474 21.92 -1.72 -13.39
C PHE A 474 21.00 -1.31 -14.56
N LEU A 475 21.33 -0.21 -15.27
CA LEU A 475 20.50 0.27 -16.39
C LEU A 475 20.42 -0.73 -17.55
N GLU A 476 21.53 -1.44 -17.84
CA GLU A 476 21.55 -2.51 -18.83
C GLU A 476 20.66 -3.68 -18.42
N HIS A 477 20.76 -4.11 -17.16
CA HIS A 477 19.88 -5.14 -16.58
C HIS A 477 18.40 -4.78 -16.74
N ILE A 478 18.01 -3.55 -16.38
CA ILE A 478 16.62 -3.09 -16.50
C ILE A 478 16.14 -3.09 -17.96
N SER A 479 16.98 -2.73 -18.90
CA SER A 479 16.63 -2.77 -20.34
C SER A 479 16.30 -4.20 -20.78
N LEU A 480 17.08 -5.18 -20.33
CA LEU A 480 16.83 -6.61 -20.62
C LEU A 480 15.55 -7.12 -19.94
N VAL A 481 15.28 -6.68 -18.71
CA VAL A 481 14.06 -7.04 -17.97
C VAL A 481 12.80 -6.52 -18.65
N MET A 482 12.85 -5.30 -19.20
CA MET A 482 11.70 -4.67 -19.86
C MET A 482 11.41 -5.22 -21.26
N ASP A 483 12.40 -5.80 -21.93
CA ASP A 483 12.26 -6.34 -23.30
C ASP A 483 11.72 -7.79 -23.34
N ASN A 484 11.65 -8.49 -22.22
CA ASN A 484 11.21 -9.89 -22.16
C ASN A 484 9.67 -10.03 -22.16
N ASP A 485 9.03 -9.77 -23.30
CA ASP A 485 7.65 -10.18 -23.59
C ASP A 485 7.64 -11.61 -24.19
N THR A 486 7.81 -12.63 -23.35
CA THR A 486 7.68 -14.03 -23.78
C THR A 486 6.22 -14.46 -23.80
N GLN A 487 5.67 -14.70 -24.99
CA GLN A 487 4.43 -15.45 -25.17
C GLN A 487 4.72 -16.92 -24.87
N SER A 488 4.19 -17.45 -23.74
CA SER A 488 4.29 -18.88 -23.43
C SER A 488 3.01 -19.62 -23.78
N THR A 489 3.16 -20.87 -24.24
CA THR A 489 2.07 -21.78 -24.56
C THR A 489 1.47 -22.48 -23.33
N ASP A 490 2.19 -22.52 -22.20
CA ASP A 490 1.82 -23.28 -21.00
C ASP A 490 1.14 -22.44 -19.91
N GLY A 491 0.70 -21.25 -20.27
CA GLY A 491 0.13 -20.28 -19.32
C GLY A 491 1.20 -19.52 -18.54
N GLU A 492 0.75 -18.71 -17.57
CA GLU A 492 1.61 -17.80 -16.81
C GLU A 492 1.28 -17.87 -15.32
N VAL A 493 2.31 -17.87 -14.46
CA VAL A 493 2.12 -17.69 -13.01
C VAL A 493 1.55 -16.31 -12.74
N THR A 494 0.53 -16.23 -11.90
CA THR A 494 -0.07 -14.94 -11.54
C THR A 494 0.61 -14.35 -10.31
N LEU A 495 1.16 -13.13 -10.46
CA LEU A 495 1.76 -12.34 -9.38
C LEU A 495 0.88 -11.14 -9.10
N MET A 496 0.38 -11.00 -7.86
CA MET A 496 -0.53 -9.91 -7.49
C MET A 496 -0.52 -9.62 -5.99
N THR A 497 -1.18 -8.51 -5.60
CA THR A 497 -1.43 -8.25 -4.18
C THR A 497 -2.60 -9.07 -3.66
N LEU A 498 -2.61 -9.34 -2.34
CA LEU A 498 -3.71 -10.01 -1.65
C LEU A 498 -5.08 -9.36 -1.91
N HIS A 499 -5.12 -8.02 -1.95
CA HIS A 499 -6.37 -7.29 -2.28
C HIS A 499 -6.87 -7.56 -3.70
N ALA A 500 -5.95 -7.67 -4.66
CA ALA A 500 -6.32 -7.96 -6.05
C ALA A 500 -6.77 -9.42 -6.26
N ALA A 501 -6.42 -10.30 -5.33
CA ALA A 501 -6.79 -11.71 -5.37
C ALA A 501 -8.22 -11.99 -4.89
N LYS A 502 -8.91 -10.99 -4.30
CA LYS A 502 -10.32 -11.15 -3.89
C LYS A 502 -11.19 -11.54 -5.08
N GLY A 503 -12.01 -12.57 -4.90
CA GLY A 503 -12.87 -13.14 -5.96
C GLY A 503 -12.16 -14.11 -6.92
N LEU A 504 -10.82 -14.29 -6.80
CA LEU A 504 -10.08 -15.27 -7.58
C LEU A 504 -9.81 -16.55 -6.78
N GLU A 505 -9.33 -17.62 -7.47
CA GLU A 505 -8.95 -18.87 -6.85
C GLU A 505 -7.91 -19.61 -7.71
N PHE A 506 -7.00 -20.34 -7.08
CA PHE A 506 -5.90 -21.05 -7.72
C PHE A 506 -5.68 -22.40 -7.04
N ASP A 507 -5.21 -23.39 -7.78
CA ASP A 507 -4.88 -24.71 -7.19
C ASP A 507 -3.74 -24.59 -6.18
N THR A 508 -2.73 -23.78 -6.50
CA THR A 508 -1.58 -23.52 -5.63
C THR A 508 -1.38 -22.04 -5.39
N VAL A 509 -1.26 -21.68 -4.13
CA VAL A 509 -1.01 -20.28 -3.70
C VAL A 509 0.24 -20.20 -2.84
N PHE A 510 1.10 -19.24 -3.15
CA PHE A 510 2.27 -18.85 -2.38
C PHE A 510 1.99 -17.50 -1.71
N LEU A 511 2.18 -17.43 -0.40
CA LEU A 511 1.99 -16.24 0.44
C LEU A 511 3.34 -15.85 1.08
N PRO A 512 4.22 -15.14 0.35
CA PRO A 512 5.50 -14.69 0.89
C PRO A 512 5.38 -13.45 1.77
N GLY A 513 6.42 -13.22 2.58
CA GLY A 513 6.56 -11.99 3.35
C GLY A 513 5.61 -11.89 4.55
N TRP A 514 5.29 -12.99 5.20
CA TRP A 514 4.51 -13.02 6.44
C TRP A 514 5.36 -12.60 7.63
N GLU A 515 5.61 -11.29 7.75
CA GLU A 515 6.50 -10.67 8.72
C GLU A 515 5.83 -9.47 9.40
N GLU A 516 6.09 -9.28 10.69
CA GLU A 516 5.63 -8.09 11.43
C GLU A 516 6.11 -6.81 10.74
N GLY A 517 5.20 -5.84 10.60
CA GLY A 517 5.46 -4.58 9.91
C GLY A 517 5.18 -4.61 8.41
N ILE A 518 5.28 -5.79 7.76
CA ILE A 518 4.87 -6.01 6.38
C ILE A 518 3.44 -6.56 6.35
N PHE A 519 3.21 -7.67 7.04
CA PHE A 519 1.91 -8.31 7.16
C PHE A 519 1.73 -8.95 8.55
N PRO A 520 0.98 -8.27 9.47
CA PRO A 520 0.18 -7.06 9.28
C PRO A 520 1.02 -5.82 8.98
N SER A 521 0.46 -4.92 8.17
CA SER A 521 1.10 -3.66 7.80
C SER A 521 1.22 -2.73 9.00
N GLN A 522 2.44 -2.28 9.32
CA GLN A 522 2.69 -1.34 10.41
C GLN A 522 1.85 -0.08 10.28
N ARG A 523 1.75 0.46 9.08
CA ARG A 523 0.94 1.65 8.80
C ARG A 523 -0.53 1.46 9.15
N THR A 524 -1.12 0.32 8.76
CA THR A 524 -2.54 0.02 9.04
C THR A 524 -2.79 -0.05 10.55
N LEU A 525 -1.83 -0.62 11.30
CA LEU A 525 -1.90 -0.69 12.77
C LEU A 525 -1.79 0.70 13.41
N GLU A 526 -0.93 1.57 12.92
CA GLU A 526 -0.74 2.93 13.42
C GLU A 526 -1.96 3.84 13.13
N GLU A 527 -2.55 3.72 11.93
CA GLU A 527 -3.70 4.52 11.53
C GLU A 527 -5.00 4.07 12.20
N ASN A 528 -5.24 2.75 12.35
CA ASN A 528 -6.54 2.19 12.74
C ASN A 528 -6.49 1.29 13.98
N GLY A 529 -5.35 1.08 14.60
CA GLY A 529 -5.21 0.29 15.84
C GLY A 529 -5.78 -1.13 15.72
N GLY A 530 -6.63 -1.51 16.66
CA GLY A 530 -7.25 -2.84 16.70
C GLY A 530 -8.14 -3.16 15.49
N ALA A 531 -8.89 -2.17 15.00
CA ALA A 531 -9.72 -2.34 13.80
C ALA A 531 -8.86 -2.59 12.56
N GLY A 532 -7.68 -1.93 12.48
CA GLY A 532 -6.71 -2.19 11.43
C GLY A 532 -6.15 -3.61 11.48
N LEU A 533 -5.85 -4.13 12.68
CA LEU A 533 -5.41 -5.52 12.84
C LEU A 533 -6.47 -6.52 12.38
N GLU A 534 -7.74 -6.27 12.70
CA GLU A 534 -8.85 -7.12 12.23
C GLU A 534 -9.00 -7.09 10.70
N GLU A 535 -8.81 -5.94 10.06
CA GLU A 535 -8.84 -5.82 8.60
C GLU A 535 -7.66 -6.57 7.96
N GLU A 536 -6.43 -6.43 8.50
CA GLU A 536 -5.27 -7.20 8.05
C GLU A 536 -5.47 -8.73 8.22
N ARG A 537 -6.14 -9.15 9.31
CA ARG A 537 -6.47 -10.58 9.51
C ARG A 537 -7.52 -11.08 8.52
N ARG A 538 -8.52 -10.26 8.16
CA ARG A 538 -9.43 -10.58 7.06
C ARG A 538 -8.68 -10.70 5.72
N LEU A 539 -7.69 -9.86 5.50
CA LEU A 539 -6.86 -9.94 4.29
C LEU A 539 -6.02 -11.23 4.28
N ALA A 540 -5.50 -11.67 5.42
CA ALA A 540 -4.82 -12.96 5.56
C ALA A 540 -5.78 -14.14 5.31
N TYR A 541 -6.99 -14.08 5.86
CA TYR A 541 -8.07 -15.03 5.59
C TYR A 541 -8.40 -15.09 4.09
N VAL A 542 -8.53 -13.95 3.43
CA VAL A 542 -8.74 -13.88 1.97
C VAL A 542 -7.59 -14.57 1.25
N GLY A 543 -6.33 -14.27 1.60
CA GLY A 543 -5.16 -14.89 0.97
C GLY A 543 -5.15 -16.43 1.08
N ILE A 544 -5.36 -16.95 2.28
CA ILE A 544 -5.42 -18.39 2.56
C ILE A 544 -6.53 -19.06 1.74
N THR A 545 -7.73 -18.47 1.73
CA THR A 545 -8.90 -19.02 1.03
C THR A 545 -8.86 -18.85 -0.49
N ARG A 546 -7.78 -18.29 -1.07
CA ARG A 546 -7.58 -18.33 -2.53
C ARG A 546 -7.03 -19.65 -3.00
N ALA A 547 -6.42 -20.45 -2.10
CA ALA A 547 -5.89 -21.77 -2.43
C ALA A 547 -7.00 -22.82 -2.46
N ARG A 548 -7.02 -23.62 -3.52
CA ARG A 548 -7.89 -24.77 -3.65
C ARG A 548 -7.27 -26.00 -3.03
N ARG A 549 -5.99 -26.31 -3.33
CA ARG A 549 -5.32 -27.58 -2.97
C ARG A 549 -4.04 -27.42 -2.17
N LYS A 550 -3.17 -26.46 -2.56
CA LYS A 550 -1.84 -26.29 -1.95
C LYS A 550 -1.62 -24.86 -1.50
N LEU A 551 -1.13 -24.72 -0.29
CA LEU A 551 -0.83 -23.42 0.30
C LEU A 551 0.57 -23.43 0.90
N PHE A 552 1.38 -22.44 0.47
CA PHE A 552 2.72 -22.18 0.97
C PHE A 552 2.75 -20.80 1.59
N ILE A 553 3.13 -20.71 2.85
CA ILE A 553 3.32 -19.45 3.59
C ILE A 553 4.81 -19.33 3.88
N SER A 554 5.38 -18.14 3.68
CA SER A 554 6.79 -17.95 3.97
C SER A 554 7.09 -16.56 4.56
N PHE A 555 8.23 -16.51 5.24
CA PHE A 555 8.81 -15.30 5.79
C PHE A 555 10.32 -15.32 5.66
N ALA A 556 10.95 -14.14 5.63
CA ALA A 556 12.39 -14.00 5.68
C ALA A 556 12.83 -13.47 7.06
N ALA A 557 13.94 -13.99 7.59
CA ALA A 557 14.50 -13.54 8.86
C ALA A 557 15.17 -12.16 8.76
N ASN A 558 15.57 -11.77 7.55
CA ASN A 558 16.19 -10.49 7.29
C ASN A 558 15.64 -9.90 5.99
N ARG A 559 15.35 -8.62 6.02
CA ARG A 559 14.98 -7.84 4.83
C ARG A 559 15.96 -6.67 4.67
N ARG A 560 16.30 -6.38 3.43
CA ARG A 560 17.09 -5.19 3.12
C ARG A 560 16.14 -4.00 3.03
N ILE A 561 16.06 -3.19 4.08
CA ILE A 561 15.22 -2.01 4.17
C ILE A 561 16.13 -0.77 4.20
N HIS A 562 15.96 0.17 3.28
CA HIS A 562 16.80 1.37 3.15
C HIS A 562 18.30 1.06 3.01
N GLY A 563 18.66 0.05 2.23
CA GLY A 563 20.05 -0.36 2.06
C GLY A 563 20.68 -1.08 3.28
N LEU A 564 19.98 -1.16 4.40
CA LEU A 564 20.42 -1.82 5.62
C LEU A 564 19.69 -3.14 5.83
N TRP A 565 20.44 -4.18 6.23
CA TRP A 565 19.84 -5.42 6.68
C TRP A 565 19.14 -5.22 8.02
N GLN A 566 17.85 -5.49 8.06
CA GLN A 566 17.06 -5.46 9.27
C GLN A 566 16.52 -6.86 9.55
N SER A 567 16.62 -7.27 10.81
CA SER A 567 16.02 -8.52 11.25
C SER A 567 14.52 -8.39 11.26
N ALA A 568 13.84 -9.28 10.56
CA ALA A 568 12.39 -9.37 10.52
C ALA A 568 11.89 -10.41 11.53
N ILE A 569 10.72 -10.18 12.08
CA ILE A 569 10.04 -11.07 13.01
C ILE A 569 8.92 -11.77 12.23
N PRO A 570 8.77 -13.10 12.34
CA PRO A 570 7.63 -13.80 11.73
C PRO A 570 6.30 -13.15 12.12
N SER A 571 5.37 -13.07 11.18
CA SER A 571 4.04 -12.50 11.41
C SER A 571 3.33 -13.18 12.57
N ARG A 572 2.66 -12.40 13.42
CA ARG A 572 1.76 -12.94 14.46
C ARG A 572 0.69 -13.86 13.88
N PHE A 573 0.29 -13.65 12.65
CA PHE A 573 -0.71 -14.51 11.99
C PHE A 573 -0.24 -15.96 11.84
N ILE A 574 1.06 -16.22 11.76
CA ILE A 574 1.60 -17.60 11.74
C ILE A 574 1.31 -18.31 13.07
N SER A 575 1.46 -17.61 14.20
CA SER A 575 1.17 -18.20 15.52
C SER A 575 -0.33 -18.40 15.78
N GLU A 576 -1.19 -17.76 15.01
CA GLU A 576 -2.66 -17.91 15.07
C GLU A 576 -3.16 -19.12 14.27
N LEU A 577 -2.31 -19.76 13.45
CA LEU A 577 -2.67 -20.94 12.66
C LEU A 577 -2.61 -22.24 13.49
N PRO A 578 -3.50 -23.25 13.24
CA PRO A 578 -3.55 -24.48 13.99
C PRO A 578 -2.41 -25.44 13.61
N GLU A 579 -1.59 -25.83 14.59
CA GLU A 579 -0.40 -26.66 14.38
C GLU A 579 -0.66 -27.99 13.67
N ASN A 580 -1.80 -28.61 13.97
CA ASN A 580 -2.15 -29.92 13.42
C ASN A 580 -2.30 -29.92 11.89
N HIS A 581 -2.49 -28.73 11.30
CA HIS A 581 -2.73 -28.55 9.86
C HIS A 581 -1.51 -27.98 9.12
N LEU A 582 -0.35 -27.87 9.82
CA LEU A 582 0.86 -27.24 9.30
C LEU A 582 2.01 -28.24 9.18
N ILE A 583 2.94 -27.94 8.27
CA ILE A 583 4.28 -28.51 8.17
C ILE A 583 5.26 -27.34 8.18
N GLU A 584 6.18 -27.32 9.14
CA GLU A 584 7.17 -26.27 9.27
C GLU A 584 8.50 -26.71 8.62
N GLU A 585 8.97 -25.92 7.66
CA GLU A 585 10.22 -26.11 6.94
C GLU A 585 11.12 -24.89 7.19
N MET A 586 12.03 -25.00 8.17
CA MET A 586 12.89 -23.89 8.55
C MET A 586 14.30 -24.06 7.98
N ALA A 587 14.87 -22.99 7.45
CA ALA A 587 16.29 -22.95 7.14
C ALA A 587 17.11 -23.26 8.41
N ARG A 588 18.28 -23.93 8.27
CA ARG A 588 19.08 -24.34 9.42
C ARG A 588 19.40 -23.14 10.31
N GLY A 589 18.98 -23.21 11.58
CA GLY A 589 19.21 -22.16 12.59
C GLY A 589 18.08 -21.14 12.73
N LEU A 590 17.05 -21.21 11.92
CA LEU A 590 15.81 -20.45 12.12
C LEU A 590 14.81 -21.27 12.93
N SER A 591 14.04 -20.60 13.79
CA SER A 591 12.91 -21.21 14.51
C SER A 591 11.80 -20.15 14.65
N ILE A 592 10.55 -20.57 14.54
CA ILE A 592 9.43 -19.72 14.90
C ILE A 592 9.43 -19.64 16.43
N GLY A 593 9.87 -18.51 16.99
CA GLY A 593 9.70 -18.23 18.41
C GLY A 593 8.22 -18.01 18.69
N ARG A 594 7.48 -19.09 19.02
CA ARG A 594 6.09 -18.94 19.46
C ARG A 594 6.10 -18.23 20.79
N ILE A 595 5.56 -17.01 20.82
CA ILE A 595 5.23 -16.32 22.04
C ILE A 595 3.95 -17.00 22.55
N GLU A 596 4.09 -17.90 23.52
CA GLU A 596 2.91 -18.36 24.26
C GLU A 596 2.19 -17.10 24.79
N PRO A 597 0.87 -16.98 24.58
CA PRO A 597 0.12 -15.88 25.15
C PRO A 597 0.25 -15.98 26.68
N VAL A 598 0.98 -15.05 27.28
CA VAL A 598 1.02 -14.93 28.73
C VAL A 598 -0.39 -14.47 29.15
N MET A 599 -1.20 -15.45 29.53
CA MET A 599 -2.46 -15.19 30.21
C MET A 599 -2.09 -14.52 31.54
N ILE A 600 -2.31 -13.20 31.62
CA ILE A 600 -2.25 -12.47 32.88
C ILE A 600 -3.50 -12.87 33.68
N GLY A 601 -3.43 -14.02 34.31
CA GLY A 601 -4.34 -14.39 35.37
C GLY A 601 -3.85 -13.79 36.70
N PRO A 602 -4.71 -13.61 37.71
CA PRO A 602 -4.31 -13.02 39.00
C PRO A 602 -3.18 -13.83 39.61
N ALA A 603 -2.15 -13.13 40.08
CA ALA A 603 -0.90 -13.67 40.55
C ALA A 603 -1.09 -14.67 41.69
N GLU A 604 -0.99 -15.97 41.37
CA GLU A 604 -0.59 -16.98 42.33
C GLU A 604 0.87 -17.36 42.07
N THR A 605 1.70 -17.03 43.02
CA THR A 605 3.11 -17.35 43.07
C THR A 605 3.34 -18.87 43.05
N ARG A 606 3.72 -19.42 41.89
CA ARG A 606 4.37 -20.72 41.80
C ARG A 606 5.79 -20.56 41.23
N VAL A 607 6.75 -20.76 42.13
CA VAL A 607 8.17 -20.84 41.80
C VAL A 607 8.41 -22.11 41.01
N GLY A 608 8.48 -22.00 39.66
CA GLY A 608 8.93 -23.08 38.77
C GLY A 608 10.45 -23.09 38.62
N LYS A 609 11.04 -24.26 38.58
CA LYS A 609 12.49 -24.46 38.46
C LYS A 609 13.01 -23.87 37.14
N PRO A 610 14.20 -23.23 37.11
CA PRO A 610 14.76 -22.64 35.89
C PRO A 610 15.18 -23.73 34.89
N GLY A 611 14.85 -23.53 33.60
CA GLY A 611 15.29 -24.37 32.49
C GLY A 611 16.79 -24.15 32.18
N TYR A 612 17.45 -25.19 31.75
CA TYR A 612 18.90 -25.22 31.50
C TYR A 612 19.26 -24.68 30.10
N GLY A 613 20.16 -23.67 30.06
CA GLY A 613 20.86 -23.21 28.85
C GLY A 613 21.91 -22.16 29.21
N PRO A 614 23.03 -22.07 28.46
CA PRO A 614 24.18 -21.20 28.80
C PRO A 614 23.88 -19.69 28.87
N GLY A 615 22.77 -19.25 28.33
CA GLY A 615 22.27 -17.87 28.42
C GLY A 615 21.57 -17.56 29.75
N TRP A 616 20.92 -18.56 30.33
CA TRP A 616 20.20 -18.42 31.59
C TRP A 616 21.12 -18.38 32.78
N ASP A 617 22.27 -19.09 32.75
CA ASP A 617 23.27 -19.03 33.80
C ASP A 617 23.91 -17.64 33.93
N ARG A 618 24.11 -16.93 32.83
CA ARG A 618 24.59 -15.53 32.83
C ARG A 618 23.54 -14.55 33.37
N MET A 619 22.26 -14.80 33.10
CA MET A 619 21.17 -13.98 33.61
C MET A 619 20.91 -14.24 35.09
N ALA A 620 21.05 -15.50 35.56
CA ALA A 620 20.93 -15.87 36.97
C ALA A 620 22.08 -15.31 37.82
N ILE A 621 23.27 -15.18 37.29
CA ILE A 621 24.42 -14.53 37.97
C ILE A 621 24.18 -13.02 38.07
N ARG A 622 23.55 -12.38 37.09
CA ARG A 622 23.21 -10.96 37.14
C ARG A 622 22.10 -10.66 38.15
N THR A 623 21.09 -11.56 38.29
CA THR A 623 20.02 -11.41 39.26
C THR A 623 20.43 -11.74 40.71
N LYS A 624 21.41 -12.64 40.93
CA LYS A 624 21.95 -12.90 42.27
C LYS A 624 22.76 -11.73 42.86
N ASN A 625 23.33 -10.89 41.98
CA ASN A 625 24.04 -9.68 42.43
C ASN A 625 23.15 -8.46 42.62
N SER A 626 21.85 -8.57 42.34
CA SER A 626 20.88 -7.46 42.52
C SER A 626 19.95 -7.64 43.73
N HIS A 627 20.07 -8.73 44.50
CA HIS A 627 19.17 -9.03 45.61
C HIS A 627 19.71 -8.66 47.01
N ASN A 628 20.76 -7.84 47.12
CA ASN A 628 21.27 -7.36 48.42
C ASN A 628 21.18 -5.82 48.59
N THR A 629 20.14 -5.18 48.07
CA THR A 629 19.85 -3.77 48.46
C THR A 629 18.37 -3.47 48.28
N LEU A 630 17.58 -4.00 49.21
CA LEU A 630 16.27 -3.45 49.57
C LEU A 630 16.30 -3.19 51.05
N LEU A 631 16.53 -1.93 51.44
CA LEU A 631 16.04 -1.24 52.63
C LEU A 631 16.80 0.08 52.77
N ASP A 632 16.22 1.15 52.41
CA ASP A 632 16.09 2.45 53.04
C ASP A 632 15.78 3.53 52.02
N MET A 633 14.53 3.85 51.92
CA MET A 633 14.05 5.07 51.25
C MET A 633 14.15 6.24 52.23
N ASN A 634 15.34 6.82 52.43
CA ASN A 634 15.51 8.18 52.97
C ASN A 634 16.99 8.59 52.98
N ASN A 635 17.66 8.49 51.86
CA ASN A 635 18.89 9.27 51.57
C ASN A 635 19.32 9.02 50.14
N VAL A 636 18.88 9.87 49.21
CA VAL A 636 19.36 9.84 47.85
C VAL A 636 20.71 10.56 47.81
N GLN A 637 21.80 9.82 48.00
CA GLN A 637 23.10 10.19 47.45
C GLN A 637 23.29 9.45 46.13
N VAL A 638 23.30 10.21 45.05
CA VAL A 638 23.64 9.76 43.71
C VAL A 638 25.09 9.32 43.71
N ILE A 639 25.35 8.00 43.78
CA ILE A 639 26.69 7.45 43.50
C ILE A 639 26.75 7.23 41.98
N THR A 640 27.29 8.20 41.28
CA THR A 640 27.79 8.05 39.93
C THR A 640 28.98 7.06 39.96
N LYS A 641 28.76 5.83 39.44
CA LYS A 641 29.88 4.98 39.02
C LYS A 641 30.54 5.64 37.81
N GLU A 642 31.66 6.34 38.02
CA GLU A 642 32.58 6.70 36.96
C GLU A 642 33.05 5.40 36.27
N GLN A 643 32.58 5.19 35.05
CA GLN A 643 33.28 4.31 34.12
C GLN A 643 34.59 5.05 33.77
N GLN A 644 35.70 4.62 34.33
CA GLN A 644 37.02 5.11 33.96
C GLN A 644 37.20 4.94 32.46
N SER A 645 37.28 6.03 31.71
CA SER A 645 37.65 6.02 30.31
C SER A 645 39.03 5.42 30.15
N LYS A 646 39.25 4.62 29.10
CA LYS A 646 40.58 4.05 28.76
C LYS A 646 41.57 5.11 28.31
N PHE A 647 41.19 6.39 28.27
CA PHE A 647 41.94 7.51 27.77
C PHE A 647 42.23 8.50 28.90
N THR A 648 43.37 9.18 28.83
CA THR A 648 43.77 10.25 29.72
C THR A 648 43.91 11.58 28.96
N ILE A 649 43.76 12.70 29.69
CA ILE A 649 43.95 14.03 29.10
C ILE A 649 45.42 14.11 28.63
N GLY A 650 45.60 14.53 27.38
CA GLY A 650 46.90 14.58 26.69
C GLY A 650 47.24 13.36 25.83
N ASP A 651 46.41 12.31 25.84
CA ASP A 651 46.66 11.15 24.98
C ASP A 651 46.52 11.53 23.49
N ARG A 652 47.47 11.03 22.70
CA ARG A 652 47.46 11.15 21.25
C ARG A 652 46.61 10.02 20.66
N VAL A 653 45.50 10.37 19.99
CA VAL A 653 44.48 9.42 19.57
C VAL A 653 44.12 9.62 18.10
N PHE A 654 43.59 8.56 17.52
CA PHE A 654 43.09 8.57 16.13
C PHE A 654 41.60 8.32 16.07
N HIS A 655 40.92 9.16 15.31
CA HIS A 655 39.50 9.02 14.97
C HIS A 655 39.32 8.89 13.45
N LEU A 656 38.60 7.89 13.00
CA LEU A 656 38.44 7.52 11.58
C LEU A 656 38.00 8.69 10.68
N LYS A 657 37.14 9.57 11.19
CA LYS A 657 36.58 10.73 10.43
C LYS A 657 37.41 12.00 10.55
N PHE A 658 38.09 12.23 11.71
CA PHE A 658 38.71 13.50 12.01
C PHE A 658 40.26 13.42 12.03
N GLY A 659 40.83 12.21 11.94
CA GLY A 659 42.25 11.99 11.93
C GLY A 659 42.88 11.99 13.32
N MET A 660 44.17 12.40 13.41
CA MET A 660 44.92 12.47 14.65
C MET A 660 44.56 13.70 15.47
N GLY A 661 44.53 13.55 16.80
CA GLY A 661 44.27 14.65 17.72
C GLY A 661 44.68 14.32 19.15
N ASP A 662 44.69 15.31 20.04
CA ASP A 662 45.06 15.21 21.45
C ASP A 662 43.84 15.38 22.34
N VAL A 663 43.61 14.48 23.29
CA VAL A 663 42.50 14.53 24.23
C VAL A 663 42.69 15.72 25.18
N GLN A 664 41.72 16.64 25.16
CA GLN A 664 41.74 17.85 25.99
C GLN A 664 40.87 17.72 27.24
N GLU A 665 39.79 17.00 27.16
CA GLU A 665 38.82 16.86 28.25
C GLU A 665 38.06 15.51 28.12
N ILE A 666 37.70 14.93 29.27
CA ILE A 666 36.99 13.64 29.34
C ILE A 666 35.69 13.83 30.14
N GLU A 667 34.56 13.54 29.56
CA GLU A 667 33.26 13.69 30.15
C GLU A 667 32.45 12.36 30.03
N GLY A 668 32.67 11.45 31.00
CA GLY A 668 32.12 10.11 30.95
C GLY A 668 32.65 9.28 29.79
N ASP A 669 31.80 8.94 28.84
CA ASP A 669 32.12 8.21 27.60
C ASP A 669 32.48 9.11 26.42
N LYS A 670 32.48 10.43 26.61
CA LYS A 670 32.79 11.42 25.57
C LYS A 670 34.17 12.04 25.81
N LEU A 671 34.94 12.14 24.73
CA LEU A 671 36.24 12.76 24.69
C LEU A 671 36.17 14.05 23.89
N ASP A 672 36.67 15.14 24.47
CA ASP A 672 36.87 16.38 23.74
C ASP A 672 38.28 16.41 23.21
N ILE A 673 38.44 16.35 21.90
CA ILE A 673 39.74 16.13 21.23
C ILE A 673 40.05 17.32 20.31
N GLN A 674 41.25 17.84 20.44
CA GLN A 674 41.81 18.81 19.49
C GLN A 674 42.46 18.05 18.34
N PHE A 675 41.77 17.95 17.21
CA PHE A 675 42.28 17.31 16.00
C PHE A 675 43.22 18.24 15.20
N ASP A 676 44.25 17.66 14.59
CA ASP A 676 45.26 18.42 13.82
C ASP A 676 44.64 19.17 12.63
N LYS A 677 43.67 18.60 11.97
CA LYS A 677 43.04 19.16 10.76
C LYS A 677 41.60 19.62 10.95
N ALA A 678 40.89 19.08 11.94
CA ALA A 678 39.44 19.28 12.09
C ALA A 678 39.08 20.22 13.28
N GLY A 679 40.08 20.72 14.02
CA GLY A 679 39.86 21.55 15.19
C GLY A 679 39.31 20.75 16.38
N ARG A 680 38.73 21.44 17.37
CA ARG A 680 38.19 20.84 18.59
C ARG A 680 36.83 20.20 18.33
N LYS A 681 36.69 18.89 18.69
CA LYS A 681 35.44 18.10 18.50
C LYS A 681 35.22 17.17 19.68
N LYS A 682 33.97 17.08 20.11
CA LYS A 682 33.49 16.13 21.12
C LYS A 682 33.09 14.82 20.42
N VAL A 683 33.72 13.71 20.77
CA VAL A 683 33.49 12.38 20.17
C VAL A 683 33.33 11.32 21.24
N ILE A 684 32.67 10.21 20.91
CA ILE A 684 32.48 9.09 21.85
C ILE A 684 33.76 8.25 21.88
N ALA A 685 34.22 7.87 23.08
CA ALA A 685 35.48 7.15 23.32
C ALA A 685 35.59 5.82 22.55
N SER A 686 34.46 5.16 22.24
CA SER A 686 34.43 3.90 21.47
C SER A 686 34.84 4.06 20.00
N PHE A 687 34.81 5.28 19.44
CA PHE A 687 35.23 5.57 18.07
C PHE A 687 36.65 6.10 17.95
N VAL A 688 37.41 6.06 19.06
CA VAL A 688 38.76 6.57 19.15
C VAL A 688 39.70 5.44 19.53
N THR A 689 40.89 5.39 18.91
CA THR A 689 41.94 4.42 19.21
C THR A 689 43.19 5.13 19.62
N HIS A 690 43.95 4.55 20.57
CA HIS A 690 45.32 4.98 20.84
C HIS A 690 46.21 4.75 19.61
N LYS A 691 47.19 5.60 19.42
CA LYS A 691 48.19 5.40 18.37
C LYS A 691 49.07 4.20 18.72
#